data_d4e6c98b28de9d840a6c7c4b72ab4ce2
#
_entry.id   d4e6c98b28de9d840a6c7c4b72ab4ce2
#
_cell.length_a   1.000
_cell.length_b   1.000
_cell.length_c   1.000
_cell.angle_alpha   90.00
_cell.angle_beta   90.00
_cell.angle_gamma   90.00
#
_symmetry.space_group_name_H-M   'P 1'
#
loop_
_entity.id
_entity.type
_entity.pdbx_description
1 polymer ?
#
loop_
_entity_poly.entity_id
_entity_poly.type
_entity_poly.pdbx_seq_one_letter_code
_entity_poly.pdbx_strand_id
1 'polypeptide(L)'
;TSQFADIVLPVNSPWEHEAIKAGFEISRRAQEHVQLRPRMVEPVGQSRSDTEVVFDLAQRLGMGADFFDGDVTDGWNHQLRPLGLTVDELRRHPGGLRIPLETVYRKYAQSAEDGQVTGFATPTRRVELYSERLALHGYSAVPVHSAPGTGPDSRYPLSLTCAKNGYFCHSQHHGLSSLRKRSPEPTVDISRALARRRDIGDGQWVALSTRKGTIRMRARIDHDLHDDVVCAEYGWWQQAPDLALPSFDPYAETGSNYNLLIGDDVRDPISGSVPMRSGSCDIQPIATSHWEGTKEFVIASAVPEGADVLALSLEPADGSELPDFRPGQHITLGFPTTGPAGVERSAARCYSLTGPAQDKGRTSYSIAVRRVPGGEVSGRIHATAREGKRVRLTAPAGLFAIPPDISRPVVLLASGIGITPFIGYLETLARSGGSVPEVVLHHGSRNSTSHAFRNRTSGLRDLIRQLRVHTHYSRPEPHDVLGRDHHHVGRVSAADIDARLIERRARFYLCGPEDMLSDITVGLVDRGVPRFDIFAEKFHVAPQRVDIPDSAQATVRFTRANRQVTWRREDGTLLQLAEREGIRLPSGCRLGQCESCAITVLDGQVAHLVTRPEDLADDQCLTCQAMPMTDVTLDA
;
A
#
# COMPACT_ATOMS: atom_id res chain seq x y z
N THR A 1 8.54 13.28 16.99
CA THR A 1 9.29 14.45 17.50
C THR A 1 8.39 15.69 17.51
N SER A 2 7.75 16.05 16.40
CA SER A 2 6.93 17.27 16.31
C SER A 2 5.77 17.32 17.31
N GLN A 3 5.27 16.17 17.75
CA GLN A 3 4.20 16.07 18.75
C GLN A 3 4.60 16.62 20.14
N PHE A 4 5.89 16.68 20.42
CA PHE A 4 6.46 17.19 21.69
C PHE A 4 7.13 18.55 21.54
N ALA A 5 7.09 19.15 20.36
CA ALA A 5 7.70 20.44 20.10
C ALA A 5 6.74 21.57 20.50
N ASP A 6 7.25 22.60 21.17
CA ASP A 6 6.48 23.82 21.45
C ASP A 6 6.27 24.65 20.18
N ILE A 7 7.24 24.59 19.25
CA ILE A 7 7.19 25.27 17.95
C ILE A 7 7.53 24.28 16.86
N VAL A 8 6.71 24.22 15.82
CA VAL A 8 6.94 23.42 14.62
C VAL A 8 7.12 24.34 13.43
N LEU A 9 8.31 24.26 12.81
CA LEU A 9 8.63 24.98 11.58
C LEU A 9 8.43 24.03 10.39
N PRO A 10 7.51 24.33 9.45
CA PRO A 10 7.29 23.47 8.31
C PRO A 10 8.47 23.58 7.34
N VAL A 11 9.12 22.46 7.06
CA VAL A 11 10.14 22.36 6.02
C VAL A 11 9.53 21.92 4.70
N ASN A 12 10.07 22.44 3.60
CA ASN A 12 9.62 22.07 2.27
C ASN A 12 10.29 20.77 1.78
N SER A 13 9.68 20.16 0.78
CA SER A 13 10.19 18.96 0.13
C SER A 13 11.42 19.27 -0.73
N PRO A 14 12.23 18.26 -1.10
CA PRO A 14 13.34 18.46 -2.02
C PRO A 14 12.98 19.13 -3.37
N TRP A 15 11.74 19.06 -3.81
CA TRP A 15 11.28 19.65 -5.07
C TRP A 15 10.98 21.15 -4.96
N GLU A 16 10.82 21.66 -3.75
CA GLU A 16 10.41 23.03 -3.45
C GLU A 16 11.59 23.97 -3.17
N HIS A 17 12.84 23.48 -3.18
CA HIS A 17 14.04 24.32 -3.00
C HIS A 17 15.22 23.87 -3.87
N GLU A 18 16.16 24.76 -4.07
CA GLU A 18 17.46 24.44 -4.67
C GLU A 18 18.33 23.65 -3.68
N ALA A 19 19.20 22.79 -4.20
CA ALA A 19 20.21 22.10 -3.40
C ALA A 19 21.43 21.72 -4.23
N ILE A 20 22.61 21.78 -3.62
CA ILE A 20 23.83 21.28 -4.22
C ILE A 20 23.95 19.79 -3.96
N LYS A 21 24.30 19.04 -5.00
CA LYS A 21 24.79 17.67 -4.90
C LYS A 21 26.25 17.64 -5.29
N ALA A 22 27.12 17.18 -4.39
CA ALA A 22 28.54 17.00 -4.65
C ALA A 22 28.98 15.61 -4.16
N GLY A 23 29.26 14.70 -5.08
CA GLY A 23 29.70 13.35 -4.77
C GLY A 23 28.66 12.47 -4.08
N PHE A 24 29.11 11.63 -3.17
CA PHE A 24 28.30 10.72 -2.30
C PHE A 24 27.74 9.47 -2.99
N GLU A 25 28.32 9.03 -4.08
CA GLU A 25 27.86 7.84 -4.81
C GLU A 25 28.93 6.75 -4.83
N ILE A 26 28.50 5.52 -5.12
CA ILE A 26 29.37 4.34 -5.11
C ILE A 26 30.38 4.37 -6.27
N SER A 27 30.00 4.93 -7.43
CA SER A 27 30.86 4.98 -8.61
C SER A 27 31.75 6.21 -8.63
N ARG A 28 32.97 6.08 -9.17
CA ARG A 28 33.89 7.19 -9.36
C ARG A 28 33.24 8.34 -10.15
N ARG A 29 32.49 8.01 -11.22
CA ARG A 29 31.82 9.04 -12.05
C ARG A 29 30.82 9.86 -11.24
N ALA A 30 30.09 9.23 -10.35
CA ALA A 30 29.11 9.91 -9.51
C ALA A 30 29.78 10.72 -8.38
N GLN A 31 30.94 10.27 -7.88
CA GLN A 31 31.74 11.04 -6.90
C GLN A 31 32.32 12.31 -7.52
N GLU A 32 32.68 12.28 -8.81
CA GLU A 32 33.23 13.42 -9.55
C GLU A 32 32.16 14.42 -10.02
N HIS A 33 30.86 14.11 -9.81
CA HIS A 33 29.76 14.90 -10.33
C HIS A 33 29.27 15.93 -9.32
N VAL A 34 29.25 17.19 -9.72
CA VAL A 34 28.71 18.31 -8.95
C VAL A 34 27.57 18.94 -9.72
N GLN A 35 26.41 19.07 -9.08
CA GLN A 35 25.20 19.56 -9.72
C GLN A 35 24.40 20.44 -8.77
N LEU A 36 23.77 21.49 -9.29
CA LEU A 36 22.69 22.18 -8.60
C LEU A 36 21.36 21.58 -9.04
N ARG A 37 20.58 21.10 -8.10
CA ARG A 37 19.19 20.75 -8.33
C ARG A 37 18.35 22.01 -8.18
N PRO A 38 17.69 22.51 -9.24
CA PRO A 38 16.85 23.70 -9.16
C PRO A 38 15.55 23.39 -8.42
N ARG A 39 14.88 24.42 -7.93
CA ARG A 39 13.50 24.32 -7.46
C ARG A 39 12.59 23.95 -8.63
N MET A 40 11.75 22.93 -8.46
CA MET A 40 10.87 22.36 -9.49
C MET A 40 9.42 22.82 -9.33
N VAL A 41 8.99 23.10 -8.11
CA VAL A 41 7.64 23.53 -7.76
C VAL A 41 7.69 24.61 -6.70
N GLU A 42 6.62 25.42 -6.60
CA GLU A 42 6.53 26.43 -5.56
C GLU A 42 6.34 25.81 -4.17
N PRO A 43 6.94 26.38 -3.12
CA PRO A 43 6.73 25.96 -1.74
C PRO A 43 5.27 25.97 -1.33
N VAL A 44 4.83 24.96 -0.61
CA VAL A 44 3.47 24.88 -0.08
C VAL A 44 3.35 25.66 1.23
N GLY A 45 2.41 26.61 1.27
CA GLY A 45 2.13 27.41 2.45
C GLY A 45 3.32 28.29 2.87
N GLN A 46 3.75 28.15 4.12
CA GLN A 46 4.86 28.89 4.71
C GLN A 46 6.12 28.01 4.86
N SER A 47 6.18 26.89 4.17
CA SER A 47 7.34 26.00 4.26
C SER A 47 8.60 26.64 3.68
N ARG A 48 9.75 26.35 4.30
CA ARG A 48 11.08 26.83 3.89
C ARG A 48 12.08 25.67 3.92
N SER A 49 13.19 25.81 3.23
CA SER A 49 14.24 24.79 3.31
C SER A 49 14.92 24.79 4.69
N ASP A 50 15.45 23.65 5.11
CA ASP A 50 16.26 23.55 6.34
C ASP A 50 17.38 24.57 6.37
N THR A 51 18.05 24.77 5.21
CA THR A 51 19.15 25.75 5.08
C THR A 51 18.66 27.17 5.33
N GLU A 52 17.55 27.59 4.71
CA GLU A 52 16.97 28.92 4.92
C GLU A 52 16.55 29.13 6.40
N VAL A 53 15.97 28.08 7.03
CA VAL A 53 15.58 28.14 8.43
C VAL A 53 16.81 28.31 9.34
N VAL A 54 17.89 27.55 9.09
CA VAL A 54 19.13 27.64 9.87
C VAL A 54 19.79 29.00 9.72
N PHE A 55 19.87 29.52 8.50
CA PHE A 55 20.47 30.84 8.22
C PHE A 55 19.66 31.99 8.86
N ASP A 56 18.32 31.95 8.79
CA ASP A 56 17.47 32.96 9.43
C ASP A 56 17.57 32.90 10.97
N LEU A 57 17.65 31.69 11.55
CA LEU A 57 17.87 31.52 12.99
C LEU A 57 19.23 32.08 13.41
N ALA A 58 20.29 31.80 12.66
CA ALA A 58 21.62 32.34 12.93
C ALA A 58 21.63 33.88 12.93
N GLN A 59 20.96 34.52 11.99
CA GLN A 59 20.78 35.97 11.97
C GLN A 59 20.12 36.48 13.26
N ARG A 60 19.01 35.86 13.67
CA ARG A 60 18.25 36.24 14.86
C ARG A 60 19.03 36.05 16.17
N LEU A 61 19.96 35.09 16.17
CA LEU A 61 20.83 34.79 17.32
C LEU A 61 22.11 35.62 17.33
N GLY A 62 22.28 36.57 16.38
CA GLY A 62 23.46 37.42 16.32
C GLY A 62 24.69 36.74 15.71
N MET A 63 24.53 35.60 15.03
CA MET A 63 25.59 34.82 14.38
C MET A 63 25.68 35.11 12.89
N GLY A 64 25.11 36.19 12.37
CA GLY A 64 24.99 36.48 10.96
C GLY A 64 26.30 36.43 10.20
N ALA A 65 27.39 37.00 10.78
CA ALA A 65 28.71 37.02 10.15
C ALA A 65 29.27 35.60 9.88
N ASP A 66 28.95 34.61 10.70
CA ASP A 66 29.37 33.22 10.54
C ASP A 66 28.48 32.46 9.51
N PHE A 67 27.33 33.04 9.16
CA PHE A 67 26.34 32.48 8.24
C PHE A 67 26.09 33.40 7.03
N PHE A 68 27.17 34.06 6.53
CA PHE A 68 27.15 34.85 5.31
C PHE A 68 26.06 35.95 5.29
N ASP A 69 25.80 36.56 6.42
CA ASP A 69 24.72 37.53 6.64
C ASP A 69 23.33 37.08 6.14
N GLY A 70 23.10 35.77 6.22
CA GLY A 70 21.81 35.13 5.84
C GLY A 70 21.74 34.71 4.37
N ASP A 71 22.79 34.96 3.57
CA ASP A 71 22.80 34.57 2.16
C ASP A 71 23.21 33.11 1.97
N VAL A 72 22.23 32.27 1.63
CA VAL A 72 22.43 30.84 1.38
C VAL A 72 23.31 30.59 0.15
N THR A 73 23.21 31.46 -0.89
CA THR A 73 24.01 31.34 -2.10
C THR A 73 25.48 31.55 -1.80
N ASP A 74 25.81 32.54 -0.97
CA ASP A 74 27.18 32.80 -0.54
C ASP A 74 27.72 31.66 0.33
N GLY A 75 26.88 31.09 1.18
CA GLY A 75 27.22 29.88 1.93
C GLY A 75 27.59 28.69 1.03
N TRP A 76 26.82 28.47 -0.02
CA TRP A 76 27.13 27.44 -1.01
C TRP A 76 28.37 27.79 -1.86
N ASN A 77 28.55 29.04 -2.25
CA ASN A 77 29.77 29.50 -2.94
C ASN A 77 31.00 29.25 -2.09
N HIS A 78 30.90 29.45 -0.77
CA HIS A 78 31.99 29.11 0.16
C HIS A 78 32.31 27.61 0.13
N GLN A 79 31.30 26.74 0.15
CA GLN A 79 31.50 25.29 0.05
C GLN A 79 32.09 24.85 -1.30
N LEU A 80 31.70 25.52 -2.40
CA LEU A 80 32.16 25.22 -3.78
C LEU A 80 33.55 25.78 -4.09
N ARG A 81 34.04 26.77 -3.32
CA ARG A 81 35.32 27.44 -3.54
C ARG A 81 36.51 26.49 -3.71
N PRO A 82 36.68 25.41 -2.92
CA PRO A 82 37.78 24.46 -3.12
C PRO A 82 37.76 23.76 -4.48
N LEU A 83 36.59 23.69 -5.13
CA LEU A 83 36.40 23.10 -6.45
C LEU A 83 36.54 24.12 -7.59
N GLY A 84 36.73 25.38 -7.26
CA GLY A 84 36.76 26.47 -8.25
C GLY A 84 35.41 26.74 -8.89
N LEU A 85 34.30 26.38 -8.24
CA LEU A 85 32.95 26.50 -8.76
C LEU A 85 32.13 27.56 -8.01
N THR A 86 31.08 28.04 -8.68
CA THR A 86 30.04 28.87 -8.08
C THR A 86 28.66 28.31 -8.36
N VAL A 87 27.66 28.73 -7.56
CA VAL A 87 26.26 28.38 -7.78
C VAL A 87 25.76 28.84 -9.14
N ASP A 88 26.14 30.06 -9.56
CA ASP A 88 25.76 30.60 -10.88
C ASP A 88 26.35 29.82 -12.04
N GLU A 89 27.56 29.29 -11.88
CA GLU A 89 28.14 28.39 -12.86
C GLU A 89 27.37 27.08 -12.95
N LEU A 90 27.00 26.50 -11.82
CA LEU A 90 26.16 25.29 -11.79
C LEU A 90 24.77 25.54 -12.38
N ARG A 91 24.16 26.71 -12.17
CA ARG A 91 22.89 27.10 -12.81
C ARG A 91 22.98 27.13 -14.34
N ARG A 92 24.13 27.54 -14.89
CA ARG A 92 24.36 27.51 -16.33
C ARG A 92 24.61 26.12 -16.90
N HIS A 93 24.86 25.12 -16.04
CA HIS A 93 25.12 23.74 -16.41
C HIS A 93 24.11 22.78 -15.74
N PRO A 94 22.84 22.70 -16.19
CA PRO A 94 21.80 21.88 -15.55
C PRO A 94 22.14 20.39 -15.45
N GLY A 95 22.97 19.89 -16.38
CA GLY A 95 23.49 18.51 -16.37
C GLY A 95 24.60 18.28 -15.35
N GLY A 96 25.02 19.31 -14.60
CA GLY A 96 26.14 19.26 -13.68
C GLY A 96 27.49 19.31 -14.34
N LEU A 97 28.53 19.45 -13.52
CA LEU A 97 29.92 19.50 -13.93
C LEU A 97 30.67 18.29 -13.33
N ARG A 98 31.65 17.82 -14.10
CA ARG A 98 32.53 16.74 -13.62
C ARG A 98 33.83 17.35 -13.12
N ILE A 99 34.15 17.14 -11.88
CA ILE A 99 35.43 17.50 -11.26
C ILE A 99 36.22 16.21 -11.07
N PRO A 100 37.22 15.95 -11.92
CA PRO A 100 38.01 14.73 -11.83
C PRO A 100 38.70 14.59 -10.46
N LEU A 101 38.54 13.47 -9.83
CA LEU A 101 39.24 13.12 -8.60
C LEU A 101 40.54 12.38 -8.93
N GLU A 102 41.64 12.85 -8.40
CA GLU A 102 42.86 12.05 -8.37
C GLU A 102 42.66 10.84 -7.47
N THR A 103 42.48 9.69 -8.07
CA THR A 103 42.36 8.43 -7.32
C THR A 103 43.71 7.74 -7.24
N VAL A 104 44.30 7.77 -6.08
CA VAL A 104 45.54 7.05 -5.82
C VAL A 104 45.19 5.68 -5.25
N TYR A 105 45.41 4.63 -6.05
CA TYR A 105 45.24 3.26 -5.59
C TYR A 105 46.38 2.85 -4.67
N ARG A 106 46.08 2.09 -3.61
CA ARG A 106 47.07 1.63 -2.63
C ARG A 106 47.93 2.78 -2.06
N LYS A 107 47.30 3.93 -1.78
CA LYS A 107 47.99 5.11 -1.23
C LYS A 107 48.84 4.79 0.02
N TYR A 108 48.46 3.77 0.79
CA TYR A 108 49.22 3.25 1.92
C TYR A 108 50.58 2.66 1.56
N ALA A 109 50.78 2.22 0.30
CA ALA A 109 52.02 1.65 -0.19
C ALA A 109 52.93 2.66 -0.90
N GLN A 110 52.51 3.92 -1.01
CA GLN A 110 53.34 4.98 -1.58
C GLN A 110 54.44 5.38 -0.62
N SER A 111 55.59 5.83 -1.17
CA SER A 111 56.64 6.46 -0.39
C SER A 111 56.25 7.90 -0.03
N ALA A 112 56.37 8.24 1.24
CA ALA A 112 56.30 9.61 1.70
C ALA A 112 57.59 10.37 1.38
N GLU A 113 57.58 11.70 1.58
CA GLU A 113 58.75 12.59 1.32
C GLU A 113 59.99 12.19 2.11
N ASP A 114 59.81 11.54 3.26
CA ASP A 114 60.89 11.00 4.12
C ASP A 114 61.44 9.66 3.63
N GLY A 115 60.99 9.19 2.48
CA GLY A 115 61.39 7.89 1.88
C GLY A 115 60.76 6.66 2.55
N GLN A 116 59.93 6.84 3.58
CA GLN A 116 59.20 5.74 4.23
C GLN A 116 57.89 5.49 3.52
N VAL A 117 57.32 4.31 3.69
CA VAL A 117 55.96 4.01 3.19
C VAL A 117 54.93 4.82 3.95
N THR A 118 54.03 5.50 3.24
CA THR A 118 52.96 6.33 3.84
C THR A 118 52.15 5.54 4.87
N GLY A 119 51.85 4.28 4.57
CA GLY A 119 51.07 3.43 5.47
C GLY A 119 49.60 3.86 5.62
N PHE A 120 48.93 3.33 6.61
CA PHE A 120 47.57 3.68 6.95
C PHE A 120 47.52 4.94 7.84
N ALA A 121 46.38 5.60 7.89
CA ALA A 121 46.16 6.78 8.74
C ALA A 121 45.98 6.37 10.23
N THR A 122 46.95 5.68 10.79
CA THR A 122 47.04 5.22 12.17
C THR A 122 48.35 5.65 12.78
N PRO A 123 48.49 5.72 14.10
CA PRO A 123 49.76 6.04 14.76
C PRO A 123 50.92 5.15 14.32
N THR A 124 50.67 3.85 14.12
CA THR A 124 51.69 2.88 13.70
C THR A 124 51.92 2.84 12.20
N ARG A 125 51.14 3.60 11.40
CA ARG A 125 51.04 3.52 9.91
C ARG A 125 50.68 2.14 9.40
N ARG A 126 50.16 1.24 10.26
CA ARG A 126 49.68 -0.12 9.91
C ARG A 126 48.21 -0.27 10.26
N VAL A 127 47.61 -1.34 9.80
CA VAL A 127 46.29 -1.77 10.31
C VAL A 127 46.48 -2.17 11.78
N GLU A 128 45.81 -1.47 12.66
CA GLU A 128 45.92 -1.73 14.11
C GLU A 128 44.82 -2.70 14.54
N LEU A 129 45.23 -3.91 14.92
CA LEU A 129 44.35 -4.93 15.50
C LEU A 129 44.19 -4.74 17.02
N TYR A 130 45.09 -3.98 17.65
CA TYR A 130 45.05 -3.57 19.02
C TYR A 130 44.96 -2.04 19.05
N SER A 131 43.94 -1.50 19.70
CA SER A 131 43.74 -0.05 19.81
C SER A 131 44.20 0.48 21.16
N GLU A 132 45.41 1.05 21.22
CA GLU A 132 45.91 1.73 22.43
C GLU A 132 45.00 2.88 22.84
N ARG A 133 44.35 3.53 21.85
CA ARG A 133 43.41 4.62 22.12
C ARG A 133 42.19 4.14 22.92
N LEU A 134 41.63 2.98 22.60
CA LEU A 134 40.54 2.38 23.38
C LEU A 134 41.03 1.98 24.78
N ALA A 135 42.22 1.38 24.88
CA ALA A 135 42.82 1.01 26.17
C ALA A 135 43.03 2.21 27.10
N LEU A 136 43.51 3.34 26.55
CA LEU A 136 43.69 4.60 27.32
C LEU A 136 42.38 5.14 27.91
N HIS A 137 41.23 4.85 27.26
CA HIS A 137 39.92 5.24 27.74
C HIS A 137 39.21 4.15 28.57
N GLY A 138 39.91 3.09 28.95
CA GLY A 138 39.38 2.03 29.80
C GLY A 138 38.51 0.99 29.04
N TYR A 139 38.53 1.00 27.72
CA TYR A 139 37.83 0.01 26.88
C TYR A 139 38.77 -1.13 26.49
N SER A 140 38.19 -2.26 26.08
CA SER A 140 39.00 -3.35 25.51
C SER A 140 39.73 -2.88 24.23
N ALA A 141 41.02 -3.06 24.20
CA ALA A 141 41.85 -2.70 23.05
C ALA A 141 41.62 -3.58 21.81
N VAL A 142 41.01 -4.73 21.99
CA VAL A 142 40.61 -5.67 20.92
C VAL A 142 39.13 -5.94 20.99
N PRO A 143 38.47 -6.21 19.88
CA PRO A 143 37.05 -6.61 19.87
C PRO A 143 36.87 -7.90 20.69
N VAL A 144 36.03 -7.85 21.70
CA VAL A 144 35.64 -9.00 22.50
C VAL A 144 34.17 -9.25 22.30
N HIS A 145 33.82 -10.47 21.95
CA HIS A 145 32.41 -10.84 21.84
C HIS A 145 31.76 -10.77 23.22
N SER A 146 30.72 -9.97 23.33
CA SER A 146 29.80 -9.97 24.47
C SER A 146 28.42 -10.37 23.98
N ALA A 147 27.82 -11.36 24.62
CA ALA A 147 26.43 -11.70 24.33
C ALA A 147 25.55 -10.48 24.66
N PRO A 148 24.48 -10.21 23.85
CA PRO A 148 23.50 -9.20 24.22
C PRO A 148 22.98 -9.47 25.63
N GLY A 149 22.98 -8.45 26.50
CA GLY A 149 22.60 -8.58 27.92
C GLY A 149 21.15 -9.05 28.17
N THR A 150 20.35 -9.19 27.13
CA THR A 150 18.93 -9.56 27.15
C THR A 150 18.65 -10.70 26.19
N GLY A 151 19.42 -11.79 26.29
CA GLY A 151 19.14 -13.00 25.49
C GLY A 151 17.76 -13.61 25.80
N PRO A 152 17.29 -14.53 24.94
CA PRO A 152 16.04 -15.26 25.14
C PRO A 152 15.97 -15.94 26.53
N ASP A 153 14.79 -15.89 27.13
CA ASP A 153 14.48 -16.57 28.39
C ASP A 153 13.09 -17.24 28.33
N SER A 154 12.62 -17.78 29.45
CA SER A 154 11.32 -18.48 29.50
C SER A 154 10.13 -17.59 29.20
N ARG A 155 10.21 -16.26 29.44
CA ARG A 155 9.13 -15.30 29.16
C ARG A 155 9.21 -14.72 27.74
N TYR A 156 10.42 -14.55 27.25
CA TYR A 156 10.69 -14.01 25.91
C TYR A 156 11.64 -14.96 25.17
N PRO A 157 11.13 -16.11 24.70
CA PRO A 157 11.98 -17.22 24.23
C PRO A 157 12.52 -17.04 22.81
N LEU A 158 12.14 -15.99 22.11
CA LEU A 158 12.47 -15.77 20.70
C LEU A 158 13.48 -14.64 20.55
N SER A 159 14.31 -14.74 19.54
CA SER A 159 15.25 -13.68 19.15
C SER A 159 14.56 -12.65 18.27
N LEU A 160 14.61 -11.38 18.66
CA LEU A 160 14.05 -10.27 17.89
C LEU A 160 15.11 -9.59 17.03
N THR A 161 14.84 -9.49 15.76
CA THR A 161 15.58 -8.64 14.82
C THR A 161 14.65 -7.75 14.03
N CYS A 162 15.20 -6.81 13.24
CA CYS A 162 14.41 -5.98 12.36
C CYS A 162 14.98 -5.91 10.95
N ALA A 163 14.09 -5.73 9.98
CA ALA A 163 14.44 -5.51 8.59
C ALA A 163 13.85 -4.21 8.05
N LYS A 164 14.52 -3.63 7.06
CA LYS A 164 14.00 -2.51 6.30
C LYS A 164 12.95 -3.01 5.31
N ASN A 165 11.82 -2.33 5.24
CA ASN A 165 10.89 -2.51 4.14
C ASN A 165 11.49 -1.94 2.85
N GLY A 166 11.40 -2.68 1.74
CA GLY A 166 12.00 -2.28 0.47
C GLY A 166 11.33 -1.07 -0.21
N TYR A 167 10.11 -0.73 0.20
CA TYR A 167 9.35 0.38 -0.40
C TYR A 167 9.51 1.71 0.36
N PHE A 168 10.02 1.70 1.60
CA PHE A 168 10.08 2.88 2.45
C PHE A 168 11.50 3.21 2.88
N CYS A 169 11.80 4.50 3.00
CA CYS A 169 13.05 4.96 3.56
C CYS A 169 12.88 5.17 5.08
N HIS A 170 13.17 4.13 5.88
CA HIS A 170 12.95 4.13 7.32
C HIS A 170 11.50 4.47 7.69
N SER A 171 11.26 5.57 8.41
CA SER A 171 9.92 6.05 8.78
C SER A 171 9.31 7.04 7.78
N GLN A 172 9.94 7.22 6.62
CA GLN A 172 9.49 8.16 5.60
C GLN A 172 8.69 7.46 4.49
N HIS A 173 7.81 8.22 3.83
CA HIS A 173 7.07 7.83 2.63
C HIS A 173 5.91 6.83 2.84
N HIS A 174 5.59 6.45 4.08
CA HIS A 174 4.43 5.60 4.37
C HIS A 174 3.08 6.26 4.03
N GLY A 175 3.05 7.58 3.88
CA GLY A 175 1.87 8.34 3.42
C GLY A 175 1.67 8.37 1.91
N LEU A 176 2.66 7.92 1.12
CA LEU A 176 2.56 7.90 -0.34
C LEU A 176 1.75 6.68 -0.81
N SER A 177 0.59 6.93 -1.42
CA SER A 177 -0.34 5.88 -1.84
C SER A 177 0.26 4.87 -2.82
N SER A 178 1.13 5.32 -3.74
CA SER A 178 1.83 4.44 -4.70
C SER A 178 2.73 3.41 -4.02
N LEU A 179 3.40 3.77 -2.94
CA LEU A 179 4.25 2.87 -2.16
C LEU A 179 3.43 2.09 -1.13
N ARG A 180 2.50 2.78 -0.44
CA ARG A 180 1.69 2.18 0.62
C ARG A 180 0.77 1.07 0.12
N LYS A 181 0.31 1.11 -1.15
CA LYS A 181 -0.46 -0.01 -1.75
C LYS A 181 0.37 -1.29 -1.90
N ARG A 182 1.71 -1.18 -2.02
CA ARG A 182 2.63 -2.32 -2.12
C ARG A 182 2.89 -2.97 -0.76
N SER A 183 2.88 -2.17 0.30
CA SER A 183 3.03 -2.61 1.68
C SER A 183 2.03 -1.83 2.55
N PRO A 184 0.77 -2.29 2.63
CA PRO A 184 -0.31 -1.52 3.24
C PRO A 184 -0.27 -1.49 4.77
N GLU A 185 0.29 -2.50 5.41
CA GLU A 185 0.27 -2.70 6.86
C GLU A 185 1.64 -3.14 7.38
N PRO A 186 1.97 -2.88 8.66
CA PRO A 186 3.22 -3.33 9.28
C PRO A 186 3.27 -4.85 9.35
N THR A 187 4.37 -5.45 8.92
CA THR A 187 4.55 -6.90 8.94
C THR A 187 5.66 -7.36 9.88
N VAL A 188 5.49 -8.57 10.39
CA VAL A 188 6.49 -9.30 11.15
C VAL A 188 6.63 -10.70 10.55
N ASP A 189 7.86 -11.04 10.17
CA ASP A 189 8.19 -12.33 9.58
C ASP A 189 8.45 -13.35 10.69
N ILE A 190 7.82 -14.51 10.55
CA ILE A 190 7.97 -15.67 11.43
C ILE A 190 8.08 -16.95 10.59
N SER A 191 8.81 -17.94 11.09
CA SER A 191 8.89 -19.22 10.41
C SER A 191 7.54 -19.96 10.42
N ARG A 192 7.37 -20.88 9.47
CA ARG A 192 6.20 -21.77 9.44
C ARG A 192 6.08 -22.62 10.72
N ALA A 193 7.20 -23.07 11.27
CA ALA A 193 7.19 -23.88 12.49
C ALA A 193 6.76 -23.05 13.71
N LEU A 194 7.24 -21.82 13.83
CA LEU A 194 6.82 -20.90 14.88
C LEU A 194 5.32 -20.57 14.74
N ALA A 195 4.85 -20.27 13.54
CA ALA A 195 3.44 -20.00 13.26
C ALA A 195 2.55 -21.15 13.72
N ARG A 196 2.93 -22.41 13.41
CA ARG A 196 2.19 -23.60 13.89
C ARG A 196 2.23 -23.76 15.42
N ARG A 197 3.41 -23.55 16.05
CA ARG A 197 3.55 -23.65 17.52
C ARG A 197 2.68 -22.64 18.27
N ARG A 198 2.44 -21.48 17.68
CA ARG A 198 1.69 -20.35 18.27
C ARG A 198 0.26 -20.22 17.76
N ASP A 199 -0.17 -21.10 16.85
CA ASP A 199 -1.47 -21.04 16.18
C ASP A 199 -1.71 -19.67 15.50
N ILE A 200 -0.70 -19.21 14.77
CA ILE A 200 -0.72 -17.94 14.04
C ILE A 200 -0.93 -18.23 12.56
N GLY A 201 -1.96 -17.60 11.98
CA GLY A 201 -2.22 -17.61 10.55
C GLY A 201 -1.43 -16.53 9.80
N ASP A 202 -1.17 -16.77 8.51
CA ASP A 202 -0.57 -15.76 7.63
C ASP A 202 -1.52 -14.55 7.47
N GLY A 203 -1.00 -13.32 7.62
CA GLY A 203 -1.80 -12.10 7.62
C GLY A 203 -2.57 -11.81 8.91
N GLN A 204 -2.52 -12.68 9.92
CA GLN A 204 -3.17 -12.44 11.21
C GLN A 204 -2.47 -11.32 11.99
N TRP A 205 -3.27 -10.51 12.71
CA TRP A 205 -2.72 -9.59 13.69
C TRP A 205 -2.13 -10.34 14.88
N VAL A 206 -0.92 -9.96 15.25
CA VAL A 206 -0.19 -10.53 16.38
C VAL A 206 0.30 -9.43 17.31
N ALA A 207 0.38 -9.73 18.58
CA ALA A 207 1.06 -8.94 19.59
C ALA A 207 2.52 -9.40 19.66
N LEU A 208 3.44 -8.50 19.39
CA LEU A 208 4.88 -8.69 19.53
C LEU A 208 5.34 -7.95 20.78
N SER A 209 5.84 -8.69 21.76
CA SER A 209 6.16 -8.18 23.09
C SER A 209 7.61 -8.41 23.46
N THR A 210 8.19 -7.43 24.14
CA THR A 210 9.51 -7.50 24.79
C THR A 210 9.37 -7.11 26.27
N ARG A 211 10.48 -7.06 27.00
CA ARG A 211 10.49 -6.52 28.36
C ARG A 211 10.13 -5.03 28.43
N LYS A 212 10.18 -4.31 27.29
CA LYS A 212 9.99 -2.86 27.22
C LYS A 212 8.59 -2.45 26.84
N GLY A 213 7.91 -3.25 26.03
CA GLY A 213 6.56 -2.96 25.59
C GLY A 213 6.02 -3.98 24.61
N THR A 214 4.86 -3.67 24.09
CA THR A 214 4.13 -4.50 23.12
C THR A 214 3.70 -3.64 21.94
N ILE A 215 3.72 -4.20 20.73
CA ILE A 215 3.15 -3.62 19.52
C ILE A 215 2.34 -4.67 18.79
N ARG A 216 1.52 -4.23 17.84
CA ARG A 216 0.79 -5.15 16.95
C ARG A 216 1.32 -5.08 15.52
N MET A 217 1.39 -6.22 14.87
CA MET A 217 1.84 -6.36 13.47
C MET A 217 1.06 -7.45 12.75
N ARG A 218 1.10 -7.47 11.43
CA ARG A 218 0.59 -8.59 10.63
C ARG A 218 1.66 -9.66 10.52
N ALA A 219 1.35 -10.87 10.90
CA ALA A 219 2.24 -11.99 10.68
C ALA A 219 2.39 -12.29 9.18
N ARG A 220 3.62 -12.48 8.73
CA ARG A 220 3.97 -12.97 7.41
C ARG A 220 4.81 -14.24 7.59
N ILE A 221 4.36 -15.34 6.99
CA ILE A 221 5.04 -16.63 7.15
C ILE A 221 6.17 -16.71 6.13
N ASP A 222 7.40 -16.67 6.62
CA ASP A 222 8.62 -16.84 5.84
C ASP A 222 9.15 -18.29 6.02
N HIS A 223 9.41 -18.97 4.91
CA HIS A 223 9.85 -20.37 4.92
C HIS A 223 11.34 -20.53 5.22
N ASP A 224 12.12 -19.48 5.02
CA ASP A 224 13.57 -19.49 5.14
C ASP A 224 14.06 -18.91 6.48
N LEU A 225 13.14 -18.35 7.28
CA LEU A 225 13.48 -17.79 8.57
C LEU A 225 13.67 -18.90 9.61
N HIS A 226 14.69 -18.74 10.47
CA HIS A 226 14.95 -19.67 11.58
C HIS A 226 13.77 -19.70 12.57
N ASP A 227 13.48 -20.88 13.12
CA ASP A 227 12.29 -21.14 13.93
C ASP A 227 12.16 -20.34 15.24
N ASP A 228 13.25 -19.82 15.75
CA ASP A 228 13.31 -19.06 16.99
C ASP A 228 13.62 -17.55 16.74
N VAL A 229 13.54 -17.10 15.47
CA VAL A 229 13.76 -15.72 15.08
C VAL A 229 12.46 -15.06 14.64
N VAL A 230 12.26 -13.85 15.11
CA VAL A 230 11.18 -12.94 14.71
C VAL A 230 11.80 -11.71 14.05
N CYS A 231 11.43 -11.40 12.82
CA CYS A 231 11.96 -10.27 12.07
C CYS A 231 10.86 -9.23 11.80
N ALA A 232 10.91 -8.09 12.49
CA ALA A 232 9.87 -7.08 12.43
C ALA A 232 10.27 -5.88 11.56
N GLU A 233 9.32 -5.31 10.84
CA GLU A 233 9.48 -4.02 10.18
C GLU A 233 9.44 -2.87 11.20
N TYR A 234 9.94 -1.70 10.82
CA TYR A 234 9.93 -0.51 11.66
C TYR A 234 9.54 0.75 10.88
N GLY A 235 9.26 1.83 11.61
CA GLY A 235 8.95 3.14 11.02
C GLY A 235 7.46 3.39 10.78
N TRP A 236 6.57 2.56 11.28
CA TRP A 236 5.13 2.60 11.05
C TRP A 236 4.42 3.58 11.99
N TRP A 237 3.91 4.70 11.42
CA TRP A 237 3.15 5.71 12.15
C TRP A 237 2.19 6.49 11.22
N GLN A 238 2.58 6.77 9.97
CA GLN A 238 1.81 7.61 9.06
C GLN A 238 0.54 6.94 8.56
N GLN A 239 -0.50 7.72 8.42
CA GLN A 239 -1.68 7.35 7.64
C GLN A 239 -1.40 7.45 6.13
N ALA A 240 -2.18 6.72 5.32
CA ALA A 240 -2.29 6.93 3.88
C ALA A 240 -3.75 7.25 3.54
N PRO A 241 -4.15 8.53 3.62
CA PRO A 241 -5.55 8.93 3.50
C PRO A 241 -6.17 8.54 2.16
N ASP A 242 -5.36 8.53 1.09
CA ASP A 242 -5.82 8.17 -0.25
C ASP A 242 -6.27 6.71 -0.37
N LEU A 243 -5.76 5.85 0.51
CA LEU A 243 -6.11 4.44 0.59
C LEU A 243 -7.00 4.12 1.79
N ALA A 244 -7.50 5.13 2.50
CA ALA A 244 -8.18 4.98 3.79
C ALA A 244 -7.41 4.10 4.79
N LEU A 245 -6.07 4.07 4.71
CA LEU A 245 -5.23 3.34 5.64
C LEU A 245 -4.93 4.21 6.86
N PRO A 246 -5.14 3.70 8.08
CA PRO A 246 -5.02 4.48 9.30
C PRO A 246 -3.56 4.83 9.61
N SER A 247 -3.38 5.84 10.46
CA SER A 247 -2.17 6.04 11.24
C SER A 247 -2.06 4.97 12.33
N PHE A 248 -0.84 4.80 12.84
CA PHE A 248 -0.58 3.99 14.02
C PHE A 248 -0.10 4.93 15.14
N ASP A 249 -0.77 4.89 16.28
CA ASP A 249 -0.32 5.67 17.43
C ASP A 249 1.10 5.20 17.83
N PRO A 250 2.12 6.05 17.76
CA PRO A 250 3.49 5.66 18.03
C PRO A 250 3.77 5.35 19.49
N TYR A 251 2.82 5.61 20.40
CA TYR A 251 2.99 5.42 21.85
C TYR A 251 2.03 4.41 22.45
N ALA A 252 1.06 3.92 21.67
CA ALA A 252 0.10 2.94 22.14
C ALA A 252 0.57 1.50 21.84
N GLU A 253 0.29 0.56 22.73
CA GLU A 253 0.50 -0.88 22.53
C GLU A 253 -0.32 -1.44 21.36
N THR A 254 -1.40 -0.75 20.99
CA THR A 254 -2.19 -1.03 19.79
C THR A 254 -1.57 -0.45 18.50
N GLY A 255 -0.47 0.29 18.63
CA GLY A 255 0.32 0.82 17.52
C GLY A 255 1.36 -0.18 17.02
N SER A 256 2.23 0.28 16.12
CA SER A 256 3.25 -0.55 15.46
C SER A 256 4.64 0.10 15.48
N ASN A 257 4.91 0.89 16.51
CA ASN A 257 6.20 1.57 16.66
C ASN A 257 7.23 0.62 17.26
N TYR A 258 8.13 0.12 16.45
CA TYR A 258 9.21 -0.78 16.86
C TYR A 258 10.07 -0.23 18.02
N ASN A 259 10.19 1.09 18.16
CA ASN A 259 10.96 1.69 19.25
C ASN A 259 10.39 1.41 20.65
N LEU A 260 9.09 1.04 20.76
CA LEU A 260 8.51 0.60 22.03
C LEU A 260 9.03 -0.76 22.50
N LEU A 261 9.64 -1.53 21.60
CA LEU A 261 10.22 -2.84 21.90
C LEU A 261 11.68 -2.74 22.38
N ILE A 262 12.32 -1.58 22.19
CA ILE A 262 13.75 -1.38 22.43
C ILE A 262 13.93 -0.52 23.67
N GLY A 263 14.84 -0.95 24.54
CA GLY A 263 15.29 -0.12 25.67
C GLY A 263 16.59 0.61 25.38
N ASP A 264 16.84 1.62 26.16
CA ASP A 264 18.10 2.38 26.15
C ASP A 264 19.02 2.04 27.36
N ASP A 265 18.65 1.03 28.11
CA ASP A 265 19.40 0.48 29.27
C ASP A 265 20.66 -0.31 28.84
N VAL A 266 20.67 -0.80 27.58
CA VAL A 266 21.84 -1.41 26.97
C VAL A 266 22.29 -0.51 25.81
N ARG A 267 23.47 0.08 25.96
CA ARG A 267 24.06 0.96 24.94
C ARG A 267 25.50 0.54 24.67
N ASP A 268 25.93 0.71 23.43
CA ASP A 268 27.33 0.65 23.11
C ASP A 268 28.05 1.75 23.89
N PRO A 269 29.06 1.44 24.72
CA PRO A 269 29.67 2.40 25.61
C PRO A 269 30.46 3.50 24.89
N ILE A 270 30.79 3.31 23.62
CA ILE A 270 31.57 4.25 22.81
C ILE A 270 30.67 5.12 21.97
N SER A 271 29.78 4.51 21.19
CA SER A 271 28.90 5.20 20.25
C SER A 271 27.57 5.67 20.87
N GLY A 272 27.18 5.13 22.01
CA GLY A 272 25.86 5.33 22.61
C GLY A 272 24.73 4.62 21.85
N SER A 273 25.03 3.82 20.83
CA SER A 273 24.03 3.13 20.02
C SER A 273 23.28 2.08 20.82
N VAL A 274 21.99 1.94 20.57
CA VAL A 274 21.14 0.89 21.14
C VAL A 274 21.08 -0.33 20.22
N PRO A 275 21.02 -1.58 20.76
CA PRO A 275 20.96 -2.79 19.96
C PRO A 275 19.56 -3.00 19.39
N MET A 276 19.33 -2.61 18.15
CA MET A 276 18.03 -2.77 17.47
C MET A 276 17.75 -4.18 16.96
N ARG A 277 18.76 -5.05 16.85
CA ARG A 277 18.64 -6.34 16.13
C ARG A 277 18.99 -7.56 16.97
N SER A 278 19.14 -7.40 18.25
CA SER A 278 19.57 -8.48 19.15
C SER A 278 18.76 -8.48 20.45
N GLY A 279 17.46 -8.23 20.33
CA GLY A 279 16.52 -8.32 21.44
C GLY A 279 15.96 -9.72 21.64
N SER A 280 15.22 -9.89 22.74
CA SER A 280 14.38 -11.07 22.98
C SER A 280 12.90 -10.68 23.02
N CYS A 281 12.04 -11.54 22.49
CA CYS A 281 10.61 -11.27 22.38
C CYS A 281 9.76 -12.52 22.58
N ASP A 282 8.47 -12.29 22.70
CA ASP A 282 7.42 -13.30 22.47
C ASP A 282 6.41 -12.77 21.47
N ILE A 283 5.71 -13.68 20.77
CA ILE A 283 4.69 -13.36 19.79
C ILE A 283 3.44 -14.19 20.05
N GLN A 284 2.30 -13.52 20.08
CA GLN A 284 1.00 -14.16 20.35
C GLN A 284 -0.05 -13.70 19.34
N PRO A 285 -0.96 -14.58 18.92
CA PRO A 285 -2.08 -14.17 18.07
C PRO A 285 -2.99 -13.19 18.84
N ILE A 286 -3.40 -12.11 18.17
CA ILE A 286 -4.48 -11.28 18.67
C ILE A 286 -5.80 -11.94 18.23
N ALA A 287 -6.69 -12.17 19.19
CA ALA A 287 -8.04 -12.64 18.87
C ALA A 287 -8.72 -11.58 17.99
N THR A 288 -8.90 -11.89 16.73
CA THR A 288 -9.62 -11.07 15.76
C THR A 288 -10.75 -11.91 15.18
N SER A 289 -11.83 -11.25 14.80
CA SER A 289 -12.90 -11.87 14.01
C SER A 289 -12.46 -12.19 12.56
N HIS A 290 -11.22 -11.86 12.18
CA HIS A 290 -10.66 -12.14 10.86
C HIS A 290 -10.45 -13.66 10.67
N TRP A 291 -10.76 -14.17 9.47
CA TRP A 291 -10.50 -15.56 9.11
C TRP A 291 -9.68 -15.64 7.82
N GLU A 292 -8.95 -16.74 7.70
CA GLU A 292 -8.23 -17.09 6.48
C GLU A 292 -9.09 -17.95 5.54
N GLY A 293 -8.84 -17.81 4.25
CA GLY A 293 -9.56 -18.57 3.24
C GLY A 293 -11.04 -18.20 3.19
N THR A 294 -11.92 -19.22 3.23
CA THR A 294 -13.37 -19.01 3.17
C THR A 294 -14.05 -19.51 4.42
N LYS A 295 -15.00 -18.72 4.92
CA LYS A 295 -15.89 -19.04 6.04
C LYS A 295 -17.31 -19.27 5.54
N GLU A 296 -18.07 -20.11 6.22
CA GLU A 296 -19.45 -20.40 5.86
C GLU A 296 -20.41 -19.33 6.40
N PHE A 297 -21.31 -18.90 5.53
CA PHE A 297 -22.35 -17.91 5.82
C PHE A 297 -23.71 -18.42 5.38
N VAL A 298 -24.75 -17.84 5.97
CA VAL A 298 -26.14 -18.06 5.60
C VAL A 298 -26.68 -16.77 4.97
N ILE A 299 -27.43 -16.89 3.90
CA ILE A 299 -28.20 -15.77 3.34
C ILE A 299 -29.37 -15.51 4.30
N ALA A 300 -29.31 -14.38 5.02
CA ALA A 300 -30.37 -13.97 5.93
C ALA A 300 -31.53 -13.28 5.19
N SER A 301 -31.23 -12.59 4.08
CA SER A 301 -32.27 -12.02 3.21
C SER A 301 -31.78 -11.87 1.77
N ALA A 302 -32.73 -11.90 0.82
CA ALA A 302 -32.50 -11.68 -0.60
C ALA A 302 -33.62 -10.79 -1.14
N VAL A 303 -33.32 -9.51 -1.42
CA VAL A 303 -34.32 -8.49 -1.77
C VAL A 303 -33.97 -7.87 -3.14
N PRO A 304 -34.93 -7.73 -4.07
CA PRO A 304 -34.71 -7.03 -5.33
C PRO A 304 -34.41 -5.52 -5.11
N GLU A 305 -33.35 -5.03 -5.76
CA GLU A 305 -32.93 -3.61 -5.77
C GLU A 305 -32.95 -3.00 -7.17
N GLY A 306 -33.86 -3.45 -8.00
CA GLY A 306 -34.04 -3.10 -9.39
C GLY A 306 -34.32 -4.35 -10.22
N ALA A 307 -34.57 -4.21 -11.52
CA ALA A 307 -35.00 -5.32 -12.39
C ALA A 307 -34.01 -6.49 -12.41
N ASP A 308 -32.71 -6.18 -12.40
CA ASP A 308 -31.63 -7.17 -12.55
C ASP A 308 -30.67 -7.22 -11.35
N VAL A 309 -31.04 -6.63 -10.21
CA VAL A 309 -30.17 -6.53 -9.03
C VAL A 309 -30.82 -7.17 -7.82
N LEU A 310 -30.10 -8.06 -7.15
CA LEU A 310 -30.49 -8.73 -5.93
C LEU A 310 -29.56 -8.33 -4.80
N ALA A 311 -30.08 -7.69 -3.76
CA ALA A 311 -29.34 -7.38 -2.53
C ALA A 311 -29.43 -8.58 -1.59
N LEU A 312 -28.29 -8.96 -1.01
CA LEU A 312 -28.16 -10.07 -0.08
C LEU A 312 -27.63 -9.58 1.26
N SER A 313 -28.25 -10.03 2.35
CA SER A 313 -27.69 -9.97 3.69
C SER A 313 -27.11 -11.32 4.05
N LEU A 314 -25.89 -11.34 4.58
CA LEU A 314 -25.09 -12.55 4.81
C LEU A 314 -24.62 -12.58 6.25
N GLU A 315 -25.02 -13.60 7.00
CA GLU A 315 -24.67 -13.81 8.41
C GLU A 315 -23.72 -15.01 8.55
N PRO A 316 -22.74 -15.00 9.46
CA PRO A 316 -21.86 -16.12 9.68
C PRO A 316 -22.66 -17.31 10.23
N ALA A 317 -22.44 -18.51 9.66
CA ALA A 317 -23.19 -19.71 10.04
C ALA A 317 -22.94 -20.14 11.50
N ASP A 318 -21.84 -19.71 12.10
CA ASP A 318 -21.44 -19.98 13.48
C ASP A 318 -21.84 -18.86 14.47
N GLY A 319 -22.53 -17.83 14.01
CA GLY A 319 -22.98 -16.69 14.82
C GLY A 319 -21.85 -15.80 15.36
N SER A 320 -20.62 -15.97 14.89
CA SER A 320 -19.47 -15.17 15.35
C SER A 320 -19.56 -13.71 14.89
N GLU A 321 -18.96 -12.82 15.66
CA GLU A 321 -18.78 -11.43 15.28
C GLU A 321 -17.87 -11.33 14.03
N LEU A 322 -18.19 -10.39 13.15
CA LEU A 322 -17.49 -10.17 11.89
C LEU A 322 -16.51 -9.01 11.99
N PRO A 323 -15.37 -9.08 11.28
CA PRO A 323 -14.46 -7.95 11.17
C PRO A 323 -15.14 -6.76 10.49
N ASP A 324 -14.75 -5.59 10.92
CA ASP A 324 -15.13 -4.37 10.24
C ASP A 324 -14.38 -4.23 8.90
N PHE A 325 -14.81 -3.30 8.07
CA PHE A 325 -14.23 -3.05 6.76
C PHE A 325 -14.17 -1.55 6.45
N ARG A 326 -13.50 -1.17 5.38
CA ARG A 326 -13.46 0.20 4.88
C ARG A 326 -14.47 0.38 3.75
N PRO A 327 -15.20 1.51 3.67
CA PRO A 327 -16.13 1.76 2.57
C PRO A 327 -15.43 1.58 1.21
N GLY A 328 -16.03 0.84 0.31
CA GLY A 328 -15.45 0.47 -0.99
C GLY A 328 -14.82 -0.92 -1.02
N GLN A 329 -14.49 -1.54 0.11
CA GLN A 329 -13.98 -2.90 0.14
C GLN A 329 -15.03 -3.92 -0.32
N HIS A 330 -14.54 -5.10 -0.69
CA HIS A 330 -15.34 -6.22 -1.21
C HIS A 330 -15.08 -7.53 -0.45
N ILE A 331 -15.98 -8.47 -0.61
CA ILE A 331 -15.80 -9.88 -0.25
C ILE A 331 -15.78 -10.72 -1.53
N THR A 332 -15.15 -11.90 -1.46
CA THR A 332 -15.27 -12.90 -2.52
C THR A 332 -16.29 -13.94 -2.11
N LEU A 333 -17.34 -14.07 -2.92
CA LEU A 333 -18.38 -15.08 -2.74
C LEU A 333 -18.04 -16.31 -3.58
N GLY A 334 -17.85 -17.45 -2.92
CA GLY A 334 -17.67 -18.75 -3.54
C GLY A 334 -19.02 -19.47 -3.71
N PHE A 335 -19.26 -19.96 -4.91
CA PHE A 335 -20.46 -20.74 -5.24
C PHE A 335 -20.06 -22.08 -5.86
N PRO A 336 -20.65 -23.21 -5.43
CA PRO A 336 -20.43 -24.48 -6.08
C PRO A 336 -21.01 -24.43 -7.50
N THR A 337 -20.22 -24.79 -8.49
CA THR A 337 -20.61 -24.89 -9.90
C THR A 337 -20.35 -26.32 -10.39
N THR A 338 -21.09 -26.74 -11.40
CA THR A 338 -20.89 -28.05 -12.03
C THR A 338 -20.15 -27.83 -13.35
N GLY A 339 -18.91 -28.26 -13.41
CA GLY A 339 -18.09 -28.18 -14.62
C GLY A 339 -18.52 -29.21 -15.69
N PRO A 340 -17.88 -29.19 -16.88
CA PRO A 340 -18.03 -30.24 -17.87
C PRO A 340 -17.74 -31.60 -17.23
N ALA A 341 -18.49 -32.62 -17.56
CA ALA A 341 -18.44 -33.97 -16.99
C ALA A 341 -18.93 -34.12 -15.53
N GLY A 342 -19.75 -33.18 -14.99
CA GLY A 342 -20.38 -33.33 -13.69
C GLY A 342 -19.47 -33.11 -12.48
N VAL A 343 -18.23 -32.65 -12.67
CA VAL A 343 -17.29 -32.38 -11.58
C VAL A 343 -17.68 -31.10 -10.86
N GLU A 344 -17.87 -31.15 -9.54
CA GLU A 344 -18.09 -29.96 -8.73
C GLU A 344 -16.87 -29.03 -8.79
N ARG A 345 -17.10 -27.79 -9.20
CA ARG A 345 -16.11 -26.69 -9.17
C ARG A 345 -16.65 -25.57 -8.29
N SER A 346 -15.77 -24.78 -7.75
CA SER A 346 -16.14 -23.56 -7.04
C SER A 346 -15.80 -22.35 -7.93
N ALA A 347 -16.84 -21.62 -8.36
CA ALA A 347 -16.63 -20.33 -8.99
C ALA A 347 -16.76 -19.21 -7.96
N ALA A 348 -15.80 -18.31 -7.95
CA ALA A 348 -15.75 -17.21 -7.00
C ALA A 348 -15.81 -15.85 -7.70
N ARG A 349 -16.55 -14.89 -7.12
CA ARG A 349 -16.65 -13.51 -7.62
C ARG A 349 -16.61 -12.52 -6.47
N CYS A 350 -15.98 -11.37 -6.72
CA CYS A 350 -15.92 -10.27 -5.77
C CYS A 350 -17.18 -9.41 -5.86
N TYR A 351 -17.68 -8.98 -4.71
CA TYR A 351 -18.83 -8.08 -4.58
C TYR A 351 -18.51 -7.02 -3.54
N SER A 352 -18.68 -5.74 -3.91
CA SER A 352 -18.47 -4.61 -3.00
C SER A 352 -19.48 -4.68 -1.85
N LEU A 353 -19.02 -4.34 -0.65
CA LEU A 353 -19.85 -4.26 0.56
C LEU A 353 -20.73 -3.01 0.50
N THR A 354 -22.04 -3.19 0.65
CA THR A 354 -23.05 -2.12 0.54
C THR A 354 -23.63 -1.67 1.87
N GLY A 355 -23.24 -2.33 2.98
CA GLY A 355 -23.58 -1.89 4.34
C GLY A 355 -22.64 -0.81 4.85
N PRO A 356 -22.93 -0.21 5.99
CA PRO A 356 -22.05 0.75 6.65
C PRO A 356 -20.78 0.08 7.16
N ALA A 357 -19.65 0.77 7.06
CA ALA A 357 -18.42 0.44 7.75
C ALA A 357 -18.41 1.02 9.18
N GLN A 358 -17.40 0.67 9.97
CA GLN A 358 -17.19 1.14 11.36
C GLN A 358 -18.37 0.80 12.30
N ASP A 359 -18.89 -0.44 12.15
CA ASP A 359 -20.01 -0.96 12.92
C ASP A 359 -19.48 -1.97 13.96
N LYS A 360 -19.33 -1.56 15.20
CA LYS A 360 -18.89 -2.43 16.30
C LYS A 360 -19.94 -3.48 16.57
N GLY A 361 -19.49 -4.74 16.76
CA GLY A 361 -20.40 -5.88 16.98
C GLY A 361 -21.13 -6.31 15.69
N ARG A 362 -20.48 -6.18 14.54
CA ARG A 362 -21.03 -6.55 13.25
C ARG A 362 -21.44 -8.01 13.19
N THR A 363 -22.68 -8.27 12.81
CA THR A 363 -23.26 -9.61 12.67
C THR A 363 -23.56 -10.00 11.23
N SER A 364 -23.49 -9.06 10.27
CA SER A 364 -23.80 -9.35 8.87
C SER A 364 -23.00 -8.50 7.90
N TYR A 365 -22.88 -9.00 6.68
CA TYR A 365 -22.43 -8.27 5.51
C TYR A 365 -23.56 -8.11 4.50
N SER A 366 -23.57 -6.98 3.79
CA SER A 366 -24.52 -6.74 2.69
C SER A 366 -23.76 -6.57 1.38
N ILE A 367 -24.24 -7.23 0.33
CA ILE A 367 -23.75 -7.10 -1.05
C ILE A 367 -24.92 -6.97 -2.03
N ALA A 368 -24.63 -6.57 -3.27
CA ALA A 368 -25.62 -6.62 -4.33
C ALA A 368 -25.06 -7.27 -5.59
N VAL A 369 -25.87 -8.12 -6.19
CA VAL A 369 -25.51 -8.92 -7.35
C VAL A 369 -26.38 -8.55 -8.54
N ARG A 370 -25.77 -7.97 -9.59
CA ARG A 370 -26.46 -7.76 -10.86
C ARG A 370 -26.41 -9.04 -11.68
N ARG A 371 -27.55 -9.43 -12.26
CA ARG A 371 -27.65 -10.53 -13.22
C ARG A 371 -26.97 -10.14 -14.53
N VAL A 372 -25.98 -10.91 -14.92
CA VAL A 372 -25.28 -10.77 -16.20
C VAL A 372 -25.86 -11.79 -17.16
N PRO A 373 -26.36 -11.41 -18.34
CA PRO A 373 -26.82 -12.36 -19.37
C PRO A 373 -25.71 -13.37 -19.69
N GLY A 374 -26.01 -14.66 -19.60
CA GLY A 374 -25.04 -15.75 -19.80
C GLY A 374 -24.00 -15.89 -18.67
N GLY A 375 -24.06 -15.07 -17.63
CA GLY A 375 -23.14 -15.16 -16.48
C GLY A 375 -23.47 -16.34 -15.58
N GLU A 376 -22.55 -17.29 -15.47
CA GLU A 376 -22.73 -18.51 -14.68
C GLU A 376 -23.02 -18.22 -13.20
N VAL A 377 -22.15 -17.45 -12.52
CA VAL A 377 -22.27 -17.18 -11.07
C VAL A 377 -23.46 -16.27 -10.76
N SER A 378 -23.59 -15.13 -11.45
CA SER A 378 -24.71 -14.20 -11.21
C SER A 378 -26.06 -14.80 -11.56
N GLY A 379 -26.16 -15.56 -12.65
CA GLY A 379 -27.36 -16.29 -13.05
C GLY A 379 -27.78 -17.31 -11.99
N ARG A 380 -26.81 -18.06 -11.45
CA ARG A 380 -27.06 -19.05 -10.40
C ARG A 380 -27.47 -18.40 -9.07
N ILE A 381 -26.83 -17.29 -8.69
CA ILE A 381 -27.22 -16.54 -7.49
C ILE A 381 -28.68 -16.11 -7.61
N HIS A 382 -29.06 -15.46 -8.70
CA HIS A 382 -30.47 -15.04 -8.92
C HIS A 382 -31.47 -16.20 -8.93
N ALA A 383 -31.06 -17.37 -9.41
CA ALA A 383 -31.92 -18.55 -9.45
C ALA A 383 -32.05 -19.27 -8.10
N THR A 384 -31.03 -19.20 -7.23
CA THR A 384 -30.95 -20.06 -6.05
C THR A 384 -30.77 -19.34 -4.72
N ALA A 385 -30.42 -18.02 -4.74
CA ALA A 385 -30.28 -17.29 -3.49
C ALA A 385 -31.64 -17.08 -2.83
N ARG A 386 -31.78 -17.61 -1.63
CA ARG A 386 -32.94 -17.48 -0.76
C ARG A 386 -32.50 -17.58 0.69
N GLU A 387 -33.32 -17.11 1.59
CA GLU A 387 -33.11 -17.21 3.03
C GLU A 387 -32.77 -18.65 3.44
N GLY A 388 -31.81 -18.82 4.34
CA GLY A 388 -31.29 -20.10 4.80
C GLY A 388 -30.25 -20.77 3.89
N LYS A 389 -30.00 -20.27 2.68
CA LYS A 389 -28.99 -20.82 1.77
C LYS A 389 -27.58 -20.56 2.29
N ARG A 390 -26.75 -21.62 2.35
CA ARG A 390 -25.33 -21.50 2.73
C ARG A 390 -24.46 -21.10 1.57
N VAL A 391 -23.49 -20.24 1.84
CA VAL A 391 -22.48 -19.73 0.90
C VAL A 391 -21.13 -19.61 1.61
N ARG A 392 -20.04 -19.49 0.86
CA ARG A 392 -18.70 -19.32 1.43
C ARG A 392 -18.14 -17.95 1.05
N LEU A 393 -17.62 -17.22 2.02
CA LEU A 393 -17.06 -15.90 1.83
C LEU A 393 -15.60 -15.83 2.29
N THR A 394 -14.81 -15.02 1.59
CA THR A 394 -13.54 -14.52 2.14
C THR A 394 -13.79 -13.36 3.10
N ALA A 395 -12.82 -13.06 3.95
CA ALA A 395 -12.83 -11.81 4.72
C ALA A 395 -12.81 -10.57 3.79
N PRO A 396 -13.30 -9.40 4.26
CA PRO A 396 -13.23 -8.15 3.52
C PRO A 396 -11.83 -7.83 3.04
N ALA A 397 -11.70 -7.44 1.76
CA ALA A 397 -10.44 -7.13 1.10
C ALA A 397 -10.60 -5.97 0.11
N GLY A 398 -9.49 -5.51 -0.46
CA GLY A 398 -9.47 -4.47 -1.48
C GLY A 398 -8.84 -3.16 -0.99
N LEU A 399 -8.16 -2.48 -1.91
CA LEU A 399 -7.50 -1.19 -1.67
C LEU A 399 -8.31 0.00 -2.21
N PHE A 400 -9.37 -0.25 -2.98
CA PHE A 400 -10.32 0.80 -3.31
C PHE A 400 -11.16 1.09 -2.06
N ALA A 401 -10.80 2.17 -1.37
CA ALA A 401 -11.46 2.57 -0.15
C ALA A 401 -11.68 4.09 -0.14
N ILE A 402 -12.83 4.52 0.39
CA ILE A 402 -13.24 5.91 0.45
C ILE A 402 -13.21 6.35 1.91
N PRO A 403 -12.27 7.23 2.32
CA PRO A 403 -12.19 7.71 3.69
C PRO A 403 -13.46 8.50 4.08
N PRO A 404 -14.12 8.17 5.19
CA PRO A 404 -15.30 8.90 5.63
C PRO A 404 -14.98 10.27 6.26
N ASP A 405 -13.76 10.46 6.73
CA ASP A 405 -13.25 11.62 7.45
C ASP A 405 -12.45 12.62 6.59
N ILE A 406 -12.59 12.53 5.28
CA ILE A 406 -11.89 13.41 4.35
C ILE A 406 -12.40 14.86 4.45
N SER A 407 -11.49 15.84 4.48
CA SER A 407 -11.83 17.27 4.55
C SER A 407 -12.14 17.91 3.20
N ARG A 408 -11.79 17.23 2.10
CA ARG A 408 -11.97 17.69 0.71
C ARG A 408 -13.33 17.24 0.17
N PRO A 409 -13.92 17.94 -0.81
CA PRO A 409 -15.10 17.45 -1.50
C PRO A 409 -14.87 16.09 -2.16
N VAL A 410 -15.89 15.25 -2.19
CA VAL A 410 -15.87 13.91 -2.77
C VAL A 410 -16.85 13.84 -3.93
N VAL A 411 -16.38 13.43 -5.10
CA VAL A 411 -17.21 13.23 -6.29
C VAL A 411 -17.24 11.73 -6.62
N LEU A 412 -18.44 11.16 -6.60
CA LEU A 412 -18.70 9.75 -6.86
C LEU A 412 -19.34 9.61 -8.25
N LEU A 413 -18.70 8.85 -9.14
CA LEU A 413 -19.13 8.68 -10.53
C LEU A 413 -19.43 7.20 -10.78
N ALA A 414 -20.70 6.86 -10.82
CA ALA A 414 -21.21 5.50 -10.94
C ALA A 414 -21.93 5.24 -12.26
N SER A 415 -21.82 4.03 -12.79
CA SER A 415 -22.72 3.52 -13.84
C SER A 415 -23.29 2.16 -13.48
N GLY A 416 -24.62 2.06 -13.49
CA GLY A 416 -25.36 0.84 -13.18
C GLY A 416 -24.98 0.30 -11.79
N ILE A 417 -24.54 -0.96 -11.74
CA ILE A 417 -24.16 -1.62 -10.47
C ILE A 417 -22.84 -1.07 -9.86
N GLY A 418 -22.10 -0.26 -10.60
CA GLY A 418 -20.91 0.44 -10.06
C GLY A 418 -21.22 1.41 -8.92
N ILE A 419 -22.47 1.59 -8.56
CA ILE A 419 -22.87 2.34 -7.37
C ILE A 419 -22.57 1.60 -6.06
N THR A 420 -22.36 0.29 -6.07
CA THR A 420 -22.27 -0.53 -4.84
C THR A 420 -21.18 -0.08 -3.86
N PRO A 421 -19.93 0.23 -4.23
CA PRO A 421 -18.94 0.74 -3.27
C PRO A 421 -19.34 2.09 -2.66
N PHE A 422 -20.09 2.90 -3.41
CA PHE A 422 -20.56 4.21 -2.97
C PHE A 422 -21.74 4.12 -2.01
N ILE A 423 -22.59 3.10 -2.15
CA ILE A 423 -23.66 2.84 -1.17
C ILE A 423 -23.05 2.55 0.20
N GLY A 424 -22.06 1.68 0.29
CA GLY A 424 -21.35 1.40 1.55
C GLY A 424 -20.73 2.65 2.18
N TYR A 425 -20.16 3.53 1.36
CA TYR A 425 -19.63 4.81 1.80
C TYR A 425 -20.72 5.76 2.32
N LEU A 426 -21.80 5.96 1.58
CA LEU A 426 -22.90 6.83 1.97
C LEU A 426 -23.63 6.33 3.22
N GLU A 427 -23.82 5.03 3.36
CA GLU A 427 -24.35 4.40 4.59
C GLU A 427 -23.46 4.67 5.80
N THR A 428 -22.15 4.66 5.60
CA THR A 428 -21.18 4.98 6.65
C THR A 428 -21.30 6.44 7.06
N LEU A 429 -21.38 7.36 6.09
CA LEU A 429 -21.56 8.79 6.37
C LEU A 429 -22.88 9.09 7.09
N ALA A 430 -23.97 8.42 6.71
CA ALA A 430 -25.28 8.61 7.34
C ALA A 430 -25.28 8.22 8.83
N ARG A 431 -24.39 7.32 9.24
CA ARG A 431 -24.23 6.87 10.65
C ARG A 431 -23.14 7.62 11.41
N SER A 432 -22.24 8.35 10.69
CA SER A 432 -21.18 9.11 11.34
C SER A 432 -21.77 10.31 12.08
N GLY A 433 -21.52 10.41 13.38
CA GLY A 433 -21.93 11.57 14.19
C GLY A 433 -21.02 12.81 14.02
N GLY A 434 -20.05 12.75 13.08
CA GLY A 434 -19.03 13.77 12.87
C GLY A 434 -19.30 14.70 11.68
N SER A 435 -18.31 15.54 11.35
CA SER A 435 -18.34 16.38 10.16
C SER A 435 -18.28 15.50 8.90
N VAL A 436 -19.28 15.64 8.03
CA VAL A 436 -19.40 14.92 6.77
C VAL A 436 -18.87 15.80 5.64
N PRO A 437 -18.06 15.29 4.70
CA PRO A 437 -17.58 16.05 3.55
C PRO A 437 -18.73 16.44 2.61
N GLU A 438 -18.51 17.44 1.76
CA GLU A 438 -19.40 17.69 0.62
C GLU A 438 -19.28 16.52 -0.35
N VAL A 439 -20.39 15.85 -0.67
CA VAL A 439 -20.45 14.70 -1.56
C VAL A 439 -21.34 14.99 -2.75
N VAL A 440 -20.83 14.73 -3.96
CA VAL A 440 -21.61 14.82 -5.19
C VAL A 440 -21.60 13.45 -5.88
N LEU A 441 -22.77 12.83 -6.00
CA LEU A 441 -22.95 11.55 -6.67
C LEU A 441 -23.54 11.78 -8.06
N HIS A 442 -22.87 11.35 -9.10
CA HIS A 442 -23.39 11.16 -10.46
C HIS A 442 -23.65 9.68 -10.70
N HIS A 443 -24.92 9.29 -10.83
CA HIS A 443 -25.29 7.90 -11.09
C HIS A 443 -25.97 7.76 -12.45
N GLY A 444 -25.32 7.05 -13.37
CA GLY A 444 -25.83 6.70 -14.70
C GLY A 444 -26.57 5.37 -14.71
N SER A 445 -27.78 5.35 -15.25
CA SER A 445 -28.58 4.15 -15.52
C SER A 445 -29.18 4.20 -16.91
N ARG A 446 -29.78 3.12 -17.39
CA ARG A 446 -30.53 3.19 -18.65
C ARG A 446 -31.81 3.99 -18.51
N ASN A 447 -32.61 3.70 -17.51
CA ASN A 447 -33.93 4.25 -17.21
C ASN A 447 -34.30 3.95 -15.75
N SER A 448 -35.49 4.33 -15.31
CA SER A 448 -35.98 4.08 -13.95
C SER A 448 -36.07 2.61 -13.58
N THR A 449 -36.45 1.74 -14.51
CA THR A 449 -36.58 0.27 -14.29
C THR A 449 -35.22 -0.36 -13.95
N SER A 450 -34.14 0.11 -14.59
CA SER A 450 -32.77 -0.40 -14.39
C SER A 450 -31.97 0.37 -13.33
N HIS A 451 -32.58 1.36 -12.66
CA HIS A 451 -31.91 2.22 -11.68
C HIS A 451 -31.78 1.51 -10.32
N ALA A 452 -30.67 0.83 -10.12
CA ALA A 452 -30.34 0.17 -8.87
C ALA A 452 -30.21 1.17 -7.70
N PHE A 453 -30.67 0.79 -6.53
CA PHE A 453 -30.58 1.57 -5.28
C PHE A 453 -31.27 2.94 -5.31
N ARG A 454 -32.22 3.18 -6.23
CA ARG A 454 -32.90 4.47 -6.37
C ARG A 454 -33.51 4.96 -5.06
N ASN A 455 -34.34 4.13 -4.40
CA ASN A 455 -35.01 4.48 -3.15
C ASN A 455 -34.01 4.67 -2.00
N ARG A 456 -33.00 3.80 -1.92
CA ARG A 456 -31.98 3.88 -0.89
C ARG A 456 -31.12 5.13 -1.03
N THR A 457 -30.72 5.49 -2.24
CA THR A 457 -29.97 6.73 -2.52
C THR A 457 -30.80 7.96 -2.18
N SER A 458 -32.12 7.95 -2.44
CA SER A 458 -33.02 9.03 -2.05
C SER A 458 -33.08 9.19 -0.53
N GLY A 459 -33.25 8.09 0.22
CA GLY A 459 -33.24 8.14 1.68
C GLY A 459 -31.91 8.62 2.26
N LEU A 460 -30.78 8.22 1.67
CA LEU A 460 -29.45 8.69 2.10
C LEU A 460 -29.26 10.19 1.84
N ARG A 461 -29.80 10.73 0.73
CA ARG A 461 -29.80 12.18 0.48
C ARG A 461 -30.55 12.96 1.57
N ASP A 462 -31.64 12.42 2.08
CA ASP A 462 -32.41 13.06 3.12
C ASP A 462 -31.70 13.04 4.49
N LEU A 463 -30.84 12.03 4.73
CA LEU A 463 -30.03 11.90 5.94
C LEU A 463 -28.72 12.69 5.89
N ILE A 464 -28.09 12.82 4.71
CA ILE A 464 -26.78 13.45 4.53
C ILE A 464 -26.98 14.82 3.87
N ARG A 465 -27.02 15.89 4.66
CA ARG A 465 -27.28 17.26 4.17
C ARG A 465 -26.30 17.75 3.09
N GLN A 466 -25.05 17.26 3.10
CA GLN A 466 -23.99 17.61 2.17
C GLN A 466 -23.98 16.75 0.90
N LEU A 467 -24.93 15.79 0.76
CA LEU A 467 -25.04 14.93 -0.41
C LEU A 467 -25.91 15.58 -1.49
N ARG A 468 -25.34 15.73 -2.68
CA ARG A 468 -26.06 16.05 -3.92
C ARG A 468 -26.04 14.83 -4.84
N VAL A 469 -27.19 14.52 -5.43
CA VAL A 469 -27.35 13.37 -6.32
C VAL A 469 -27.80 13.85 -7.70
N HIS A 470 -27.05 13.50 -8.72
CA HIS A 470 -27.33 13.72 -10.13
C HIS A 470 -27.59 12.36 -10.81
N THR A 471 -28.82 12.14 -11.22
CA THR A 471 -29.23 10.91 -11.92
C THR A 471 -29.19 11.16 -13.42
N HIS A 472 -28.55 10.26 -14.16
CA HIS A 472 -28.42 10.29 -15.61
C HIS A 472 -29.14 9.08 -16.23
N TYR A 473 -30.10 9.31 -17.16
CA TYR A 473 -30.71 8.22 -17.91
C TYR A 473 -30.26 8.26 -19.36
N SER A 474 -29.58 7.19 -19.81
CA SER A 474 -29.07 7.11 -21.18
C SER A 474 -30.17 6.73 -22.19
N ARG A 475 -31.23 6.11 -21.74
CA ARG A 475 -32.40 5.71 -22.54
C ARG A 475 -33.67 5.80 -21.65
N PRO A 476 -34.12 7.02 -21.30
CA PRO A 476 -35.30 7.17 -20.46
C PRO A 476 -36.51 6.55 -21.14
N GLU A 477 -37.41 5.97 -20.36
CA GLU A 477 -38.70 5.44 -20.84
C GLU A 477 -39.73 6.56 -20.92
N PRO A 478 -40.85 6.37 -21.67
CA PRO A 478 -41.85 7.42 -21.85
C PRO A 478 -42.45 7.97 -20.55
N HIS A 479 -42.40 7.22 -19.46
CA HIS A 479 -42.92 7.64 -18.15
C HIS A 479 -41.83 8.26 -17.25
N ASP A 480 -40.56 8.26 -17.66
CA ASP A 480 -39.47 8.89 -16.95
C ASP A 480 -39.51 10.41 -17.15
N VAL A 481 -39.65 11.16 -16.10
CA VAL A 481 -39.79 12.63 -16.14
C VAL A 481 -38.49 13.31 -15.77
N LEU A 482 -37.99 14.16 -16.65
CA LEU A 482 -36.80 15.01 -16.38
C LEU A 482 -37.10 15.95 -15.20
N GLY A 483 -36.14 16.08 -14.29
CA GLY A 483 -36.27 16.85 -13.06
C GLY A 483 -36.91 16.10 -11.89
N ARG A 484 -37.63 15.00 -12.14
CA ARG A 484 -38.23 14.14 -11.11
C ARG A 484 -37.51 12.78 -10.99
N ASP A 485 -37.41 12.05 -12.11
CA ASP A 485 -36.86 10.69 -12.12
C ASP A 485 -35.38 10.69 -12.51
N HIS A 486 -34.96 11.67 -13.29
CA HIS A 486 -33.57 11.90 -13.68
C HIS A 486 -33.30 13.39 -13.88
N HIS A 487 -32.03 13.79 -13.71
CA HIS A 487 -31.59 15.17 -13.87
C HIS A 487 -30.96 15.44 -15.24
N HIS A 488 -30.38 14.41 -15.85
CA HIS A 488 -29.68 14.50 -17.13
C HIS A 488 -30.11 13.36 -18.06
N VAL A 489 -30.19 13.65 -19.35
CA VAL A 489 -30.35 12.66 -20.42
C VAL A 489 -28.96 12.37 -21.02
N GLY A 490 -28.57 11.11 -21.07
CA GLY A 490 -27.25 10.69 -21.56
C GLY A 490 -26.47 9.90 -20.54
N ARG A 491 -25.20 9.64 -20.86
CA ARG A 491 -24.25 8.99 -19.96
C ARG A 491 -23.55 10.04 -19.09
N VAL A 492 -23.06 9.62 -17.93
CA VAL A 492 -22.18 10.43 -17.09
C VAL A 492 -20.90 10.74 -17.82
N SER A 493 -20.46 12.01 -17.78
CA SER A 493 -19.24 12.47 -18.43
C SER A 493 -18.45 13.43 -17.54
N ALA A 494 -17.18 13.68 -17.86
CA ALA A 494 -16.37 14.66 -17.14
C ALA A 494 -16.92 16.09 -17.29
N ALA A 495 -17.68 16.38 -18.36
CA ALA A 495 -18.30 17.68 -18.59
C ALA A 495 -19.42 18.01 -17.57
N ASP A 496 -20.03 16.98 -16.97
CA ASP A 496 -21.09 17.17 -15.96
C ASP A 496 -20.57 17.67 -14.59
N ILE A 497 -19.25 17.67 -14.42
CA ILE A 497 -18.62 18.03 -13.14
C ILE A 497 -18.48 19.53 -13.01
N ASP A 498 -18.96 20.09 -11.90
CA ASP A 498 -18.82 21.50 -11.56
C ASP A 498 -17.33 21.88 -11.43
N ALA A 499 -16.88 22.92 -12.14
CA ALA A 499 -15.51 23.41 -12.13
C ALA A 499 -15.03 23.78 -10.71
N ARG A 500 -15.93 24.29 -9.86
CA ARG A 500 -15.64 24.63 -8.47
C ARG A 500 -15.16 23.44 -7.64
N LEU A 501 -15.61 22.22 -7.96
CA LEU A 501 -15.13 20.99 -7.29
C LEU A 501 -13.68 20.68 -7.68
N ILE A 502 -13.31 20.96 -8.93
CA ILE A 502 -11.93 20.83 -9.42
C ILE A 502 -11.03 21.87 -8.74
N GLU A 503 -11.43 23.13 -8.71
CA GLU A 503 -10.71 24.23 -8.05
C GLU A 503 -10.48 23.94 -6.56
N ARG A 504 -11.44 23.33 -5.89
CA ARG A 504 -11.37 22.93 -4.47
C ARG A 504 -10.67 21.60 -4.25
N ARG A 505 -10.01 21.06 -5.27
CA ARG A 505 -9.24 19.81 -5.18
C ARG A 505 -10.09 18.63 -4.68
N ALA A 506 -11.31 18.49 -5.22
CA ALA A 506 -12.16 17.34 -4.91
C ALA A 506 -11.43 16.02 -5.24
N ARG A 507 -11.79 14.97 -4.54
CA ARG A 507 -11.39 13.59 -4.89
C ARG A 507 -12.48 12.92 -5.70
N PHE A 508 -12.07 12.24 -6.76
CA PHE A 508 -12.95 11.61 -7.74
C PHE A 508 -12.85 10.09 -7.61
N TYR A 509 -13.97 9.46 -7.28
CA TYR A 509 -14.07 8.01 -7.20
C TYR A 509 -15.00 7.49 -8.29
N LEU A 510 -14.47 6.62 -9.14
CA LEU A 510 -15.14 6.13 -10.35
C LEU A 510 -15.39 4.63 -10.23
N CYS A 511 -16.61 4.17 -10.55
CA CYS A 511 -16.89 2.74 -10.65
C CYS A 511 -17.95 2.47 -11.73
N GLY A 512 -17.60 1.64 -12.71
CA GLY A 512 -18.46 1.35 -13.85
C GLY A 512 -17.75 0.60 -14.98
N PRO A 513 -18.31 0.62 -16.19
CA PRO A 513 -17.68 0.04 -17.39
C PRO A 513 -16.34 0.70 -17.73
N GLU A 514 -15.43 -0.08 -18.30
CA GLU A 514 -14.05 0.35 -18.57
C GLU A 514 -13.98 1.59 -19.46
N ASP A 515 -14.77 1.64 -20.54
CA ASP A 515 -14.84 2.79 -21.46
C ASP A 515 -15.22 4.07 -20.69
N MET A 516 -16.23 4.01 -19.80
CA MET A 516 -16.63 5.14 -18.98
C MET A 516 -15.50 5.60 -18.05
N LEU A 517 -14.81 4.66 -17.40
CA LEU A 517 -13.71 4.98 -16.48
C LEU A 517 -12.56 5.67 -17.21
N SER A 518 -12.23 5.18 -18.41
CA SER A 518 -11.20 5.77 -19.27
C SER A 518 -11.57 7.17 -19.71
N ASP A 519 -12.77 7.33 -20.33
CA ASP A 519 -13.23 8.61 -20.88
C ASP A 519 -13.33 9.69 -19.80
N ILE A 520 -13.90 9.35 -18.64
CA ILE A 520 -14.01 10.30 -17.51
C ILE A 520 -12.63 10.64 -16.94
N THR A 521 -11.74 9.66 -16.82
CA THR A 521 -10.39 9.90 -16.32
C THR A 521 -9.62 10.88 -17.22
N VAL A 522 -9.63 10.63 -18.54
CA VAL A 522 -8.99 11.52 -19.52
C VAL A 522 -9.62 12.92 -19.42
N GLY A 523 -10.95 13.00 -19.48
CA GLY A 523 -11.64 14.30 -19.43
C GLY A 523 -11.41 15.08 -18.13
N LEU A 524 -11.25 14.41 -16.98
CA LEU A 524 -10.87 15.07 -15.72
C LEU A 524 -9.43 15.58 -15.73
N VAL A 525 -8.50 14.79 -16.25
CA VAL A 525 -7.08 15.20 -16.39
C VAL A 525 -6.96 16.38 -17.32
N ASP A 526 -7.65 16.38 -18.48
CA ASP A 526 -7.68 17.49 -19.43
C ASP A 526 -8.24 18.79 -18.82
N ARG A 527 -9.12 18.66 -17.80
CA ARG A 527 -9.65 19.76 -17.02
C ARG A 527 -8.78 20.18 -15.82
N GLY A 528 -7.58 19.60 -15.69
CA GLY A 528 -6.60 19.95 -14.67
C GLY A 528 -6.72 19.19 -13.35
N VAL A 529 -7.50 18.10 -13.29
CA VAL A 529 -7.52 17.23 -12.12
C VAL A 529 -6.25 16.38 -12.08
N PRO A 530 -5.43 16.45 -11.02
CA PRO A 530 -4.26 15.60 -10.89
C PRO A 530 -4.65 14.10 -10.91
N ARG A 531 -3.85 13.29 -11.61
CA ARG A 531 -4.15 11.85 -11.75
C ARG A 531 -4.26 11.12 -10.41
N PHE A 532 -3.52 11.53 -9.40
CA PHE A 532 -3.55 10.96 -8.05
C PHE A 532 -4.79 11.35 -7.23
N ASP A 533 -5.62 12.29 -7.67
CA ASP A 533 -6.92 12.61 -7.08
C ASP A 533 -8.07 11.82 -7.74
N ILE A 534 -7.77 10.92 -8.69
CA ILE A 534 -8.74 10.09 -9.42
C ILE A 534 -8.52 8.62 -9.07
N PHE A 535 -9.55 7.99 -8.48
CA PHE A 535 -9.54 6.61 -8.02
C PHE A 535 -10.61 5.83 -8.81
N ALA A 536 -10.24 4.71 -9.39
CA ALA A 536 -11.17 3.91 -10.20
C ALA A 536 -11.17 2.44 -9.79
N GLU A 537 -12.36 1.85 -9.69
CA GLU A 537 -12.56 0.42 -9.51
C GLU A 537 -13.28 -0.17 -10.73
N LYS A 538 -12.71 -1.22 -11.29
CA LYS A 538 -13.28 -1.95 -12.44
C LYS A 538 -13.90 -3.25 -11.93
N PHE A 539 -15.15 -3.53 -12.31
CA PHE A 539 -15.80 -4.81 -12.01
C PHE A 539 -15.58 -5.87 -13.09
N HIS A 540 -15.14 -5.44 -14.25
CA HIS A 540 -14.86 -6.31 -15.39
C HIS A 540 -13.66 -5.74 -16.13
N VAL A 541 -12.74 -6.60 -16.48
CA VAL A 541 -11.63 -6.29 -17.38
C VAL A 541 -11.80 -7.16 -18.61
N ALA A 542 -11.79 -6.56 -19.79
CA ALA A 542 -11.89 -7.32 -21.02
C ALA A 542 -10.66 -8.23 -21.14
N PRO A 543 -10.85 -9.55 -21.31
CA PRO A 543 -9.71 -10.45 -21.44
C PRO A 543 -8.97 -10.16 -22.75
N GLN A 544 -7.65 -10.05 -22.67
CA GLN A 544 -6.81 -10.05 -23.86
C GLN A 544 -6.82 -11.45 -24.49
N ARG A 545 -6.85 -11.50 -25.82
CA ARG A 545 -6.63 -12.75 -26.54
C ARG A 545 -5.18 -13.18 -26.34
N VAL A 546 -5.02 -14.33 -25.69
CA VAL A 546 -3.72 -14.99 -25.56
C VAL A 546 -3.73 -16.18 -26.50
N ASP A 547 -2.74 -16.23 -27.38
CA ASP A 547 -2.60 -17.30 -28.37
C ASP A 547 -1.84 -18.49 -27.74
N ILE A 548 -2.54 -19.23 -26.89
CA ILE A 548 -2.04 -20.47 -26.29
C ILE A 548 -2.86 -21.63 -26.87
N PRO A 549 -2.23 -22.63 -27.51
CA PRO A 549 -2.94 -23.80 -28.04
C PRO A 549 -3.72 -24.56 -26.97
N ASP A 550 -4.86 -25.16 -27.32
CA ASP A 550 -5.66 -25.95 -26.37
C ASP A 550 -4.89 -27.17 -25.82
N SER A 551 -3.93 -27.69 -26.60
CA SER A 551 -3.05 -28.81 -26.21
C SER A 551 -1.82 -28.38 -25.42
N ALA A 552 -1.66 -27.08 -25.12
CA ALA A 552 -0.49 -26.56 -24.42
C ALA A 552 -0.38 -27.14 -23.00
N GLN A 553 0.84 -27.55 -22.66
CA GLN A 553 1.22 -28.00 -21.33
C GLN A 553 2.51 -27.29 -20.93
N ALA A 554 2.65 -26.98 -19.65
CA ALA A 554 3.85 -26.39 -19.09
C ALA A 554 4.08 -26.92 -17.68
N THR A 555 5.33 -27.00 -17.29
CA THR A 555 5.71 -27.33 -15.92
C THR A 555 5.76 -26.03 -15.10
N VAL A 556 4.98 -25.97 -14.02
CA VAL A 556 5.01 -24.83 -13.09
C VAL A 556 5.65 -25.27 -11.78
N ARG A 557 6.74 -24.62 -11.43
CA ARG A 557 7.46 -24.86 -10.18
C ARG A 557 7.21 -23.71 -9.21
N PHE A 558 6.68 -24.03 -8.03
CA PHE A 558 6.48 -23.13 -6.90
C PHE A 558 7.62 -23.36 -5.91
N THR A 559 8.61 -22.46 -5.86
CA THR A 559 9.87 -22.70 -5.13
C THR A 559 9.66 -22.75 -3.63
N ARG A 560 8.91 -21.80 -3.06
CA ARG A 560 8.65 -21.73 -1.62
C ARG A 560 7.76 -22.87 -1.13
N ALA A 561 6.80 -23.29 -1.95
CA ALA A 561 5.98 -24.46 -1.66
C ALA A 561 6.71 -25.78 -1.91
N ASN A 562 7.88 -25.75 -2.54
CA ASN A 562 8.65 -26.92 -3.01
C ASN A 562 7.77 -27.91 -3.80
N ARG A 563 6.96 -27.39 -4.70
CA ARG A 563 6.01 -28.16 -5.52
C ARG A 563 6.26 -27.91 -7.00
N GLN A 564 6.12 -28.96 -7.78
CA GLN A 564 6.14 -28.91 -9.24
C GLN A 564 4.90 -29.57 -9.77
N VAL A 565 4.19 -28.88 -10.68
CA VAL A 565 2.88 -29.28 -11.18
C VAL A 565 2.83 -29.09 -12.70
N THR A 566 2.20 -30.00 -13.41
CA THR A 566 1.92 -29.83 -14.83
C THR A 566 0.65 -28.98 -14.99
N TRP A 567 0.79 -27.84 -15.63
CA TRP A 567 -0.30 -26.98 -16.04
C TRP A 567 -0.81 -27.40 -17.43
N ARG A 568 -2.11 -27.30 -17.61
CA ARG A 568 -2.80 -27.42 -18.90
C ARG A 568 -3.72 -26.22 -19.09
N ARG A 569 -4.09 -25.90 -20.32
CA ARG A 569 -4.97 -24.77 -20.60
C ARG A 569 -6.28 -24.78 -19.80
N GLU A 570 -6.85 -25.94 -19.58
CA GLU A 570 -8.08 -26.13 -18.78
C GLU A 570 -7.91 -25.76 -17.29
N ASP A 571 -6.67 -25.69 -16.80
CA ASP A 571 -6.35 -25.30 -15.43
C ASP A 571 -6.49 -23.79 -15.20
N GLY A 572 -6.59 -23.02 -16.29
CA GLY A 572 -6.77 -21.59 -16.25
C GLY A 572 -5.50 -20.84 -15.86
N THR A 573 -5.64 -19.86 -14.98
CA THR A 573 -4.53 -19.01 -14.53
C THR A 573 -3.62 -19.72 -13.54
N LEU A 574 -2.41 -19.18 -13.33
CA LEU A 574 -1.46 -19.68 -12.33
C LEU A 574 -2.04 -19.72 -10.91
N LEU A 575 -2.88 -18.73 -10.56
CA LEU A 575 -3.60 -18.73 -9.28
C LEU A 575 -4.60 -19.90 -9.19
N GLN A 576 -5.37 -20.15 -10.26
CA GLN A 576 -6.34 -21.25 -10.28
C GLN A 576 -5.65 -22.61 -10.20
N LEU A 577 -4.51 -22.77 -10.88
CA LEU A 577 -3.66 -23.97 -10.76
C LEU A 577 -3.20 -24.16 -9.33
N ALA A 578 -2.64 -23.12 -8.71
CA ALA A 578 -2.14 -23.18 -7.32
C ALA A 578 -3.26 -23.55 -6.34
N GLU A 579 -4.44 -22.94 -6.48
CA GLU A 579 -5.61 -23.24 -5.63
C GLU A 579 -6.07 -24.69 -5.77
N ARG A 580 -6.09 -25.21 -6.99
CA ARG A 580 -6.42 -26.63 -7.23
C ARG A 580 -5.44 -27.57 -6.55
N GLU A 581 -4.16 -27.24 -6.57
CA GLU A 581 -3.09 -28.02 -5.96
C GLU A 581 -2.94 -27.78 -4.45
N GLY A 582 -3.79 -26.94 -3.86
CA GLY A 582 -3.71 -26.61 -2.44
C GLY A 582 -2.52 -25.72 -2.08
N ILE A 583 -1.91 -25.06 -3.08
CA ILE A 583 -0.83 -24.09 -2.89
C ILE A 583 -1.47 -22.72 -2.66
N ARG A 584 -1.13 -22.08 -1.56
CA ARG A 584 -1.65 -20.75 -1.24
C ARG A 584 -0.78 -19.68 -1.90
N LEU A 585 -1.38 -18.88 -2.77
CA LEU A 585 -0.78 -17.68 -3.32
C LEU A 585 -1.52 -16.44 -2.82
N PRO A 586 -0.82 -15.31 -2.65
CA PRO A 586 -1.47 -14.04 -2.37
C PRO A 586 -2.51 -13.75 -3.45
N SER A 587 -3.69 -13.32 -3.07
CA SER A 587 -4.74 -12.93 -4.03
C SER A 587 -5.70 -11.92 -3.41
N GLY A 588 -6.29 -11.08 -4.26
CA GLY A 588 -7.26 -10.05 -3.86
C GLY A 588 -8.40 -9.99 -4.87
N CYS A 589 -8.45 -8.94 -5.71
CA CYS A 589 -9.57 -8.69 -6.65
C CYS A 589 -9.78 -9.76 -7.71
N ARG A 590 -8.78 -10.58 -8.03
CA ARG A 590 -8.75 -11.59 -9.11
C ARG A 590 -9.03 -11.03 -10.52
N LEU A 591 -8.89 -9.72 -10.68
CA LEU A 591 -9.11 -8.99 -11.94
C LEU A 591 -7.83 -8.33 -12.46
N GLY A 592 -6.69 -8.57 -11.79
CA GLY A 592 -5.41 -7.99 -12.18
C GLY A 592 -5.23 -6.50 -11.82
N GLN A 593 -6.01 -5.97 -10.89
CA GLN A 593 -6.00 -4.53 -10.56
C GLN A 593 -5.34 -4.19 -9.22
N CYS A 594 -5.50 -5.05 -8.21
CA CYS A 594 -5.01 -4.78 -6.86
C CYS A 594 -3.56 -5.19 -6.64
N GLU A 595 -2.97 -5.88 -7.62
CA GLU A 595 -1.59 -6.40 -7.61
C GLU A 595 -1.24 -7.29 -6.41
N SER A 596 -2.21 -7.62 -5.55
CA SER A 596 -1.98 -8.51 -4.41
C SER A 596 -1.50 -9.91 -4.80
N CYS A 597 -1.71 -10.31 -6.06
CA CYS A 597 -1.26 -11.59 -6.62
C CYS A 597 0.02 -11.47 -7.44
N ALA A 598 0.75 -10.36 -7.34
CA ALA A 598 2.03 -10.18 -8.00
C ALA A 598 3.07 -11.13 -7.39
N ILE A 599 3.69 -11.95 -8.23
CA ILE A 599 4.74 -12.91 -7.85
C ILE A 599 5.88 -12.82 -8.86
N THR A 600 7.11 -12.93 -8.36
CA THR A 600 8.30 -12.94 -9.21
C THR A 600 8.38 -14.23 -10.01
N VAL A 601 8.62 -14.08 -11.31
CA VAL A 601 8.93 -15.15 -12.25
C VAL A 601 10.44 -15.30 -12.28
N LEU A 602 10.95 -16.37 -11.67
CA LEU A 602 12.39 -16.63 -11.59
C LEU A 602 12.93 -17.18 -12.91
N ASP A 603 12.11 -17.91 -13.65
CA ASP A 603 12.44 -18.47 -14.96
C ASP A 603 11.18 -18.74 -15.77
N GLY A 604 11.28 -18.66 -17.10
CA GLY A 604 10.19 -18.90 -18.03
C GLY A 604 9.42 -17.65 -18.43
N GLN A 605 8.33 -17.85 -19.18
CA GLN A 605 7.50 -16.78 -19.72
C GLN A 605 6.03 -17.02 -19.42
N VAL A 606 5.33 -15.93 -19.12
CA VAL A 606 3.89 -15.93 -18.89
C VAL A 606 3.18 -14.94 -19.81
N ALA A 607 1.95 -15.26 -20.17
CA ALA A 607 1.06 -14.34 -20.85
C ALA A 607 0.00 -13.82 -19.88
N HIS A 608 -0.27 -12.52 -19.91
CA HIS A 608 -1.32 -11.90 -19.13
C HIS A 608 -2.64 -11.84 -19.90
N LEU A 609 -3.72 -12.22 -19.24
CA LEU A 609 -5.08 -12.15 -19.80
C LEU A 609 -5.67 -10.73 -19.78
N VAL A 610 -4.97 -9.79 -19.14
CA VAL A 610 -5.34 -8.37 -19.03
C VAL A 610 -4.12 -7.51 -19.31
N THR A 611 -4.32 -6.23 -19.60
CA THR A 611 -3.20 -5.29 -19.73
C THR A 611 -2.40 -5.26 -18.43
N ARG A 612 -1.11 -5.50 -18.57
CA ARG A 612 -0.17 -5.49 -17.44
C ARG A 612 -0.09 -4.07 -16.86
N PRO A 613 -0.17 -3.87 -15.53
CA PRO A 613 0.06 -2.57 -14.93
C PRO A 613 1.45 -2.02 -15.28
N GLU A 614 1.53 -0.72 -15.56
CA GLU A 614 2.79 -0.06 -15.93
C GLU A 614 3.84 -0.10 -14.80
N ASP A 615 3.39 -0.11 -13.57
CA ASP A 615 4.22 -0.12 -12.36
C ASP A 615 4.53 -1.53 -11.83
N LEU A 616 4.08 -2.60 -12.49
CA LEU A 616 4.48 -3.98 -12.19
C LEU A 616 5.91 -4.22 -12.67
N ALA A 617 6.79 -4.75 -11.81
CA ALA A 617 8.17 -5.04 -12.17
C ALA A 617 8.30 -6.08 -13.30
N ASP A 618 9.32 -5.95 -14.16
CA ASP A 618 9.45 -6.75 -15.39
C ASP A 618 9.51 -8.25 -15.16
N ASP A 619 10.06 -8.66 -14.04
CA ASP A 619 10.16 -10.04 -13.57
C ASP A 619 8.94 -10.52 -12.78
N GLN A 620 7.86 -9.72 -12.68
CA GLN A 620 6.65 -10.09 -11.94
C GLN A 620 5.48 -10.43 -12.85
N CYS A 621 4.64 -11.35 -12.41
CA CYS A 621 3.35 -11.63 -13.02
C CYS A 621 2.20 -11.51 -12.02
N LEU A 622 1.02 -11.17 -12.55
CA LEU A 622 -0.24 -11.23 -11.80
C LEU A 622 -0.82 -12.64 -11.90
N THR A 623 -0.55 -13.50 -10.95
CA THR A 623 -0.92 -14.93 -11.02
C THR A 623 -2.42 -15.17 -11.26
N CYS A 624 -3.29 -14.25 -10.83
CA CYS A 624 -4.72 -14.33 -11.07
C CYS A 624 -5.12 -14.05 -12.53
N GLN A 625 -4.23 -13.49 -13.35
CA GLN A 625 -4.44 -13.11 -14.73
C GLN A 625 -3.29 -13.54 -15.65
N ALA A 626 -2.44 -14.47 -15.20
CA ALA A 626 -1.31 -14.97 -15.96
C ALA A 626 -1.46 -16.47 -16.23
N MET A 627 -1.09 -16.87 -17.44
CA MET A 627 -0.97 -18.27 -17.88
C MET A 627 0.46 -18.53 -18.35
N PRO A 628 1.03 -19.72 -18.11
CA PRO A 628 2.38 -20.04 -18.57
C PRO A 628 2.44 -20.18 -20.09
N MET A 629 3.47 -19.62 -20.70
CA MET A 629 3.80 -19.78 -22.13
C MET A 629 4.87 -20.83 -22.35
N THR A 630 5.74 -20.99 -21.36
CA THR A 630 6.80 -22.00 -21.28
C THR A 630 6.75 -22.70 -19.93
N ASP A 631 7.66 -23.59 -19.64
CA ASP A 631 7.91 -23.99 -18.25
C ASP A 631 8.25 -22.76 -17.44
N VAL A 632 7.69 -22.65 -16.23
CA VAL A 632 7.77 -21.45 -15.38
C VAL A 632 8.19 -21.81 -13.97
N THR A 633 9.12 -21.05 -13.42
CA THR A 633 9.49 -21.10 -12.00
C THR A 633 9.05 -19.81 -11.31
N LEU A 634 8.25 -19.95 -10.27
CA LEU A 634 7.69 -18.83 -9.47
C LEU A 634 8.32 -18.81 -8.09
N ASP A 635 8.61 -17.60 -7.59
CA ASP A 635 9.03 -17.39 -6.20
C ASP A 635 7.82 -17.48 -5.25
N ALA A 636 7.27 -18.67 -5.12
CA ALA A 636 6.00 -18.90 -4.44
C ALA A 636 5.95 -20.25 -3.71
#